data_fc117cea8d36028422c3b716f2df127d
#
_entry.id   fc117cea8d36028422c3b716f2df127d
#
_cell.length_a   1.000
_cell.length_b   1.000
_cell.length_c   1.000
_cell.angle_alpha   90.00
_cell.angle_beta   90.00
_cell.angle_gamma   90.00
#
_symmetry.space_group_name_H-M   'P 1'
#
loop_
_entity.id
_entity.type
_entity.pdbx_description
1 polymer ?
#
loop_
_entity_poly.entity_id
_entity_poly.type
_entity_poly.pdbx_seq_one_letter_code
_entity_poly.pdbx_strand_id
1 'polypeptide(L)'
;MEKNDKKITYRTYFIALAMILMLIVIAVKLVTIQIEGDTYRAKVDEKTLREAEITPTQGNLYSDDGSLLATSVTRYDIRWDSKAPSKKLFKENIKPLSDSLSKMFGRSSSYYQNIFTKERANNNRYMLVVSNIGYSEYTRIRKFPMFSKGANSGGFIVEKKVKREYPLGGIAHRSIGYARTDETGFTTRVGLEGAYSGYLLGTKGRRMEQKIANNQWRLASGFNIIEPKDGYDVVSTININIQDIAHHALLTQLKKYKAQHGCVIVMEVNTGEIKAISNLELNPKNNTYAERYNFAIGEAHEPGSIFKLMTVVAAMETRNIDTTYVVDIKDRKMQYYDKTFEDSQHKFSGRISINKAFSVSSNVGMTELVDHLYTKSESDFTNKLLDMNLNQKLDLPIAGEGQPFIPTPRDKIWSGITLKSMSIGYAVKITPLQSLTFYNAIANGGVMVKPRLIKEVKEWNKTIEKFNVEIINAKVCSKQTADRAKGMLADVVRRSYGSAHRLYSPDFSMAGKTGTARKDYARTDTKLSYISSFAGFFPVENPKYSCIVVIHEPDRSLGFYGADVSGPVFKSIAHKIYTNSLLIDTVEDVDRVSETTTHNYEDYYAKAAKYKTVMPDLKGVNAMDAIALLENMGLRVRVLGQGKVVEQSVLKDTRIARNTVVVLQCGELAN
;
A
#
# COMPACT_ATOMS: atom_id res chain seq x y z
N MET A 1 -77.95 -69.00 -28.10
CA MET A 1 -77.51 -67.61 -28.32
C MET A 1 -77.76 -66.68 -27.09
N GLU A 2 -78.83 -66.79 -26.38
CA GLU A 2 -79.21 -65.92 -25.24
C GLU A 2 -78.25 -65.86 -24.02
N LYS A 3 -77.51 -66.93 -23.77
CA LYS A 3 -76.58 -66.98 -22.60
C LYS A 3 -75.26 -66.26 -22.80
N ASN A 4 -74.88 -66.03 -24.06
CA ASN A 4 -73.67 -65.28 -24.40
C ASN A 4 -73.92 -63.74 -24.41
N ASP A 5 -75.14 -63.37 -24.86
CA ASP A 5 -75.50 -61.93 -24.88
C ASP A 5 -75.62 -61.31 -23.47
N LYS A 6 -76.15 -62.08 -22.51
CA LYS A 6 -76.22 -61.70 -21.12
C LYS A 6 -74.83 -61.50 -20.48
N LYS A 7 -73.85 -62.35 -20.86
CA LYS A 7 -72.47 -62.17 -20.35
C LYS A 7 -71.77 -60.97 -20.96
N ILE A 8 -72.02 -60.64 -22.21
CA ILE A 8 -71.49 -59.50 -22.89
C ILE A 8 -72.07 -58.22 -22.25
N THR A 9 -73.41 -58.18 -22.02
CA THR A 9 -74.10 -57.09 -21.38
C THR A 9 -73.59 -56.80 -19.93
N TYR A 10 -73.40 -57.83 -19.13
CA TYR A 10 -72.82 -57.65 -17.80
C TYR A 10 -71.37 -57.17 -17.83
N ARG A 11 -70.57 -57.54 -18.78
CA ARG A 11 -69.20 -57.04 -18.97
C ARG A 11 -69.24 -55.59 -19.39
N THR A 12 -70.16 -55.17 -20.27
CA THR A 12 -70.32 -53.76 -20.67
C THR A 12 -70.77 -52.88 -19.53
N TYR A 13 -71.74 -53.34 -18.69
CA TYR A 13 -72.11 -52.64 -17.49
C TYR A 13 -71.00 -52.54 -16.45
N PHE A 14 -70.17 -53.60 -16.32
CA PHE A 14 -69.02 -53.52 -15.41
C PHE A 14 -67.98 -52.53 -15.88
N ILE A 15 -67.70 -52.53 -17.20
CA ILE A 15 -66.79 -51.47 -17.75
C ILE A 15 -67.34 -50.07 -17.60
N ALA A 16 -68.65 -49.88 -17.86
CA ALA A 16 -69.32 -48.60 -17.68
C ALA A 16 -69.27 -48.12 -16.22
N LEU A 17 -69.50 -49.04 -15.26
CA LEU A 17 -69.42 -48.76 -13.85
C LEU A 17 -67.95 -48.42 -13.44
N ALA A 18 -66.95 -49.16 -13.95
CA ALA A 18 -65.56 -48.85 -13.73
C ALA A 18 -65.13 -47.47 -14.26
N MET A 19 -65.65 -47.10 -15.44
CA MET A 19 -65.42 -45.75 -16.02
C MET A 19 -66.09 -44.63 -15.21
N ILE A 20 -67.31 -44.85 -14.70
CA ILE A 20 -67.98 -43.86 -13.82
C ILE A 20 -67.24 -43.72 -12.51
N LEU A 21 -66.76 -44.81 -11.88
CA LEU A 21 -65.94 -44.75 -10.67
C LEU A 21 -64.64 -44.01 -10.91
N MET A 22 -64.00 -44.24 -12.05
CA MET A 22 -62.79 -43.54 -12.45
C MET A 22 -63.03 -42.01 -12.60
N LEU A 23 -64.15 -41.65 -13.26
CA LEU A 23 -64.55 -40.22 -13.38
C LEU A 23 -64.80 -39.56 -12.02
N ILE A 24 -65.45 -40.28 -11.10
CA ILE A 24 -65.67 -39.77 -9.72
C ILE A 24 -64.34 -39.56 -9.00
N VAL A 25 -63.39 -40.53 -9.12
CA VAL A 25 -62.05 -40.40 -8.52
C VAL A 25 -61.32 -39.18 -9.10
N ILE A 26 -61.39 -39.00 -10.44
CA ILE A 26 -60.77 -37.83 -11.09
C ILE A 26 -61.42 -36.54 -10.61
N ALA A 27 -62.77 -36.49 -10.55
CA ALA A 27 -63.48 -35.29 -10.07
C ALA A 27 -63.14 -34.92 -8.61
N VAL A 28 -63.15 -35.93 -7.73
CA VAL A 28 -62.69 -35.71 -6.32
C VAL A 28 -61.27 -35.24 -6.26
N LYS A 29 -60.35 -35.83 -7.08
CA LYS A 29 -58.96 -35.40 -7.12
C LYS A 29 -58.78 -34.01 -7.63
N LEU A 30 -59.57 -33.57 -8.64
CA LEU A 30 -59.57 -32.19 -9.15
C LEU A 30 -60.05 -31.20 -8.09
N VAL A 31 -61.14 -31.53 -7.38
CA VAL A 31 -61.63 -30.70 -6.27
C VAL A 31 -60.60 -30.61 -5.13
N THR A 32 -59.97 -31.71 -4.77
CA THR A 32 -58.90 -31.73 -3.77
C THR A 32 -57.73 -30.84 -4.18
N ILE A 33 -57.25 -30.95 -5.42
CA ILE A 33 -56.18 -30.09 -5.96
C ILE A 33 -56.61 -28.64 -5.97
N GLN A 34 -57.88 -28.30 -6.20
CA GLN A 34 -58.35 -26.95 -6.22
C GLN A 34 -58.44 -26.36 -4.79
N ILE A 35 -58.89 -27.15 -3.81
CA ILE A 35 -58.95 -26.74 -2.39
C ILE A 35 -57.53 -26.59 -1.80
N GLU A 36 -56.62 -27.49 -2.14
CA GLU A 36 -55.22 -27.50 -1.69
C GLU A 36 -54.31 -26.63 -2.61
N GLY A 37 -54.89 -25.90 -3.55
CA GLY A 37 -54.13 -25.16 -4.58
C GLY A 37 -53.06 -24.25 -4.02
N ASP A 38 -53.31 -23.61 -2.92
CA ASP A 38 -52.32 -22.72 -2.27
C ASP A 38 -51.18 -23.47 -1.63
N THR A 39 -51.43 -24.66 -1.07
CA THR A 39 -50.37 -25.52 -0.55
C THR A 39 -49.47 -26.13 -1.64
N TYR A 40 -50.05 -26.44 -2.80
CA TYR A 40 -49.27 -26.88 -3.97
C TYR A 40 -48.49 -25.73 -4.59
N ARG A 41 -49.03 -24.51 -4.65
CA ARG A 41 -48.32 -23.29 -5.08
C ARG A 41 -47.14 -23.04 -4.17
N ALA A 42 -47.33 -23.01 -2.82
CA ALA A 42 -46.27 -22.83 -1.87
C ALA A 42 -45.12 -23.85 -2.01
N LYS A 43 -45.45 -25.14 -2.22
CA LYS A 43 -44.45 -26.20 -2.50
C LYS A 43 -43.71 -26.02 -3.82
N VAL A 44 -44.37 -25.47 -4.84
CA VAL A 44 -43.75 -25.18 -6.13
C VAL A 44 -42.84 -23.96 -5.95
N ASP A 45 -43.32 -22.93 -5.28
CA ASP A 45 -42.55 -21.72 -5.03
C ASP A 45 -41.29 -22.02 -4.22
N GLU A 46 -41.37 -22.84 -3.14
CA GLU A 46 -40.23 -23.28 -2.34
C GLU A 46 -39.16 -24.00 -3.20
N LYS A 47 -39.57 -24.76 -4.21
CA LYS A 47 -38.66 -25.53 -5.11
C LYS A 47 -38.20 -24.73 -6.33
N THR A 48 -38.92 -23.71 -6.71
CA THR A 48 -38.69 -22.95 -7.95
C THR A 48 -38.28 -21.51 -7.73
N LEU A 49 -38.45 -20.96 -6.52
CA LEU A 49 -37.98 -19.62 -6.17
C LEU A 49 -36.77 -19.73 -5.25
N ARG A 50 -35.82 -18.85 -5.43
CA ARG A 50 -34.72 -18.62 -4.50
C ARG A 50 -34.41 -17.14 -4.37
N GLU A 51 -34.01 -16.74 -3.20
CA GLU A 51 -33.38 -15.44 -2.99
C GLU A 51 -31.93 -15.50 -3.46
N ALA A 52 -31.55 -14.63 -4.37
CA ALA A 52 -30.19 -14.47 -4.86
C ALA A 52 -29.63 -13.12 -4.40
N GLU A 53 -28.46 -13.14 -3.81
CA GLU A 53 -27.74 -11.91 -3.44
C GLU A 53 -27.15 -11.24 -4.69
N ILE A 54 -27.23 -9.91 -4.73
CA ILE A 54 -26.55 -9.08 -5.72
C ILE A 54 -25.34 -8.48 -5.03
N THR A 55 -24.16 -8.86 -5.45
CA THR A 55 -22.90 -8.37 -4.86
C THR A 55 -22.64 -6.95 -5.33
N PRO A 56 -22.42 -5.98 -4.42
CA PRO A 56 -22.01 -4.62 -4.76
C PRO A 56 -20.60 -4.59 -5.34
N THR A 57 -20.27 -3.52 -6.05
CA THR A 57 -18.89 -3.22 -6.42
C THR A 57 -18.18 -2.59 -5.23
N GLN A 58 -16.99 -3.08 -4.90
CA GLN A 58 -16.19 -2.44 -3.85
C GLN A 58 -15.65 -1.11 -4.36
N GLY A 59 -15.72 -0.07 -3.50
CA GLY A 59 -15.15 1.24 -3.74
C GLY A 59 -13.63 1.19 -3.93
N ASN A 60 -13.06 2.21 -4.53
CA ASN A 60 -11.63 2.30 -4.78
C ASN A 60 -10.89 2.84 -3.54
N LEU A 61 -9.63 2.42 -3.39
CA LEU A 61 -8.70 3.04 -2.46
C LEU A 61 -7.70 3.88 -3.27
N TYR A 62 -7.66 5.17 -2.99
CA TYR A 62 -6.77 6.12 -3.63
C TYR A 62 -5.62 6.53 -2.72
N SER A 63 -4.51 6.88 -3.32
CA SER A 63 -3.42 7.63 -2.67
C SER A 63 -3.80 9.11 -2.52
N ASP A 64 -2.96 9.86 -1.87
CA ASP A 64 -3.13 11.29 -1.61
C ASP A 64 -3.09 12.15 -2.89
N ASP A 65 -2.39 11.69 -3.91
CA ASP A 65 -2.30 12.31 -5.25
C ASP A 65 -3.36 11.81 -6.26
N GLY A 66 -4.32 10.99 -5.79
CA GLY A 66 -5.42 10.48 -6.61
C GLY A 66 -5.11 9.24 -7.44
N SER A 67 -3.95 8.62 -7.27
CA SER A 67 -3.61 7.38 -7.94
C SER A 67 -4.29 6.17 -7.27
N LEU A 68 -4.58 5.13 -8.03
CA LEU A 68 -5.24 3.92 -7.52
C LEU A 68 -4.27 3.03 -6.73
N LEU A 69 -4.58 2.78 -5.46
CA LEU A 69 -3.90 1.79 -4.61
C LEU A 69 -4.58 0.43 -4.66
N ALA A 70 -5.91 0.41 -4.69
CA ALA A 70 -6.71 -0.79 -4.87
C ALA A 70 -8.01 -0.47 -5.63
N THR A 71 -8.37 -1.33 -6.58
CA THR A 71 -9.58 -1.16 -7.41
C THR A 71 -10.22 -2.49 -7.72
N SER A 72 -11.52 -2.47 -8.00
CA SER A 72 -12.28 -3.65 -8.39
C SER A 72 -12.43 -3.69 -9.91
N VAL A 73 -11.92 -4.73 -10.54
CA VAL A 73 -11.99 -4.91 -11.99
C VAL A 73 -12.79 -6.15 -12.35
N THR A 74 -13.57 -6.05 -13.42
CA THR A 74 -14.28 -7.20 -13.96
C THR A 74 -13.30 -8.10 -14.71
N ARG A 75 -13.26 -9.36 -14.32
CA ARG A 75 -12.53 -10.43 -14.98
C ARG A 75 -13.49 -11.47 -15.50
N TYR A 76 -13.07 -12.24 -16.49
CA TYR A 76 -13.88 -13.23 -17.16
C TYR A 76 -13.19 -14.59 -17.09
N ASP A 77 -13.97 -15.61 -16.70
CA ASP A 77 -13.59 -17.01 -16.87
C ASP A 77 -14.36 -17.56 -18.07
N ILE A 78 -13.64 -18.17 -18.99
CA ILE A 78 -14.22 -18.79 -20.17
C ILE A 78 -14.31 -20.27 -19.92
N ARG A 79 -15.53 -20.78 -20.02
CA ARG A 79 -15.82 -22.22 -19.93
C ARG A 79 -16.44 -22.73 -21.20
N TRP A 80 -16.39 -24.04 -21.37
CA TRP A 80 -16.88 -24.69 -22.55
C TRP A 80 -17.81 -25.89 -22.22
N ASP A 81 -19.00 -25.90 -22.84
CA ASP A 81 -19.91 -27.07 -22.82
C ASP A 81 -19.60 -27.98 -23.98
N SER A 82 -19.03 -29.14 -23.69
CA SER A 82 -18.63 -30.13 -24.71
C SER A 82 -19.79 -30.74 -25.51
N LYS A 83 -21.02 -30.67 -24.98
CA LYS A 83 -22.22 -31.23 -25.62
C LYS A 83 -22.91 -30.26 -26.56
N ALA A 84 -22.71 -28.95 -26.39
CA ALA A 84 -23.39 -27.93 -27.19
C ALA A 84 -23.01 -27.98 -28.68
N PRO A 85 -21.73 -28.11 -29.09
CA PRO A 85 -21.38 -28.21 -30.50
C PRO A 85 -21.74 -29.54 -31.10
N SER A 86 -22.37 -29.56 -32.29
CA SER A 86 -22.61 -30.78 -33.07
C SER A 86 -21.27 -31.47 -33.41
N LYS A 87 -21.33 -32.79 -33.73
CA LYS A 87 -20.12 -33.53 -34.12
C LYS A 87 -19.42 -32.91 -35.33
N LYS A 88 -20.19 -32.39 -36.31
CA LYS A 88 -19.68 -31.72 -37.49
C LYS A 88 -18.99 -30.40 -37.16
N LEU A 89 -19.68 -29.54 -36.40
CA LEU A 89 -19.13 -28.22 -35.98
C LEU A 89 -17.83 -28.38 -35.18
N PHE A 90 -17.78 -29.35 -34.27
CA PHE A 90 -16.57 -29.62 -33.50
C PHE A 90 -15.41 -30.07 -34.38
N LYS A 91 -15.62 -31.02 -35.27
CA LYS A 91 -14.57 -31.55 -36.17
C LYS A 91 -13.99 -30.47 -37.06
N GLU A 92 -14.82 -29.57 -37.58
CA GLU A 92 -14.42 -28.50 -38.49
C GLU A 92 -13.69 -27.37 -37.77
N ASN A 93 -14.02 -27.10 -36.49
CA ASN A 93 -13.53 -25.91 -35.81
C ASN A 93 -12.52 -26.17 -34.68
N ILE A 94 -12.28 -27.42 -34.29
CA ILE A 94 -11.36 -27.73 -33.18
C ILE A 94 -9.92 -27.25 -33.45
N LYS A 95 -9.41 -27.49 -34.66
CA LYS A 95 -8.07 -27.05 -35.04
C LYS A 95 -7.98 -25.53 -35.14
N PRO A 96 -8.84 -24.80 -35.88
CA PRO A 96 -8.82 -23.35 -35.93
C PRO A 96 -9.00 -22.66 -34.56
N LEU A 97 -9.84 -23.22 -33.68
CA LEU A 97 -10.00 -22.75 -32.31
C LEU A 97 -8.71 -22.91 -31.51
N SER A 98 -8.12 -24.11 -31.60
CA SER A 98 -6.87 -24.44 -30.89
C SER A 98 -5.70 -23.56 -31.34
N ASP A 99 -5.62 -23.31 -32.64
CA ASP A 99 -4.61 -22.37 -33.21
C ASP A 99 -4.79 -20.93 -32.71
N SER A 100 -6.05 -20.50 -32.62
CA SER A 100 -6.38 -19.15 -32.08
C SER A 100 -6.03 -19.02 -30.59
N LEU A 101 -6.35 -20.04 -29.79
CA LEU A 101 -5.99 -20.09 -28.36
C LEU A 101 -4.47 -20.18 -28.16
N SER A 102 -3.79 -20.98 -29.01
CA SER A 102 -2.33 -21.12 -29.02
C SER A 102 -1.64 -19.78 -29.24
N LYS A 103 -2.06 -19.03 -30.25
CA LYS A 103 -1.53 -17.69 -30.57
C LYS A 103 -1.75 -16.69 -29.43
N MET A 104 -2.84 -16.83 -28.67
CA MET A 104 -3.19 -15.86 -27.64
C MET A 104 -2.54 -16.18 -26.29
N PHE A 105 -2.38 -17.46 -25.93
CA PHE A 105 -1.93 -17.90 -24.61
C PHE A 105 -0.61 -18.66 -24.58
N GLY A 106 0.04 -18.84 -25.71
CA GLY A 106 1.40 -19.39 -25.84
C GLY A 106 1.55 -20.90 -25.64
N ARG A 107 0.44 -21.66 -25.35
CA ARG A 107 0.47 -23.13 -25.31
C ARG A 107 0.29 -23.70 -26.72
N SER A 108 0.82 -24.89 -26.99
CA SER A 108 0.73 -25.49 -28.31
C SER A 108 -0.72 -25.76 -28.76
N SER A 109 -0.99 -25.68 -30.07
CA SER A 109 -2.31 -25.99 -30.63
C SER A 109 -2.71 -27.42 -30.33
N SER A 110 -1.76 -28.36 -30.35
CA SER A 110 -2.00 -29.78 -30.00
C SER A 110 -2.43 -29.96 -28.53
N TYR A 111 -1.91 -29.13 -27.61
CA TYR A 111 -2.36 -29.12 -26.21
C TYR A 111 -3.86 -28.85 -26.12
N TYR A 112 -4.32 -27.77 -26.77
CA TYR A 112 -5.74 -27.40 -26.75
C TYR A 112 -6.60 -28.45 -27.46
N GLN A 113 -6.19 -28.97 -28.62
CA GLN A 113 -6.92 -30.04 -29.34
C GLN A 113 -7.12 -31.25 -28.45
N ASN A 114 -6.07 -31.71 -27.77
CA ASN A 114 -6.12 -32.86 -26.87
C ASN A 114 -7.08 -32.67 -25.71
N ILE A 115 -7.03 -31.49 -25.04
CA ILE A 115 -7.93 -31.18 -23.92
C ILE A 115 -9.38 -31.12 -24.38
N PHE A 116 -9.70 -30.37 -25.43
CA PHE A 116 -11.08 -30.28 -25.93
C PHE A 116 -11.63 -31.67 -26.37
N THR A 117 -10.79 -32.48 -27.00
CA THR A 117 -11.18 -33.84 -27.44
C THR A 117 -11.43 -34.76 -26.23
N LYS A 118 -10.53 -34.73 -25.23
CA LYS A 118 -10.66 -35.48 -23.98
C LYS A 118 -11.92 -35.10 -23.22
N GLU A 119 -12.13 -33.79 -23.03
CA GLU A 119 -13.29 -33.30 -22.24
C GLU A 119 -14.62 -33.55 -22.98
N ARG A 120 -14.60 -33.60 -24.32
CA ARG A 120 -15.75 -34.01 -25.11
C ARG A 120 -16.05 -35.51 -24.94
N ALA A 121 -15.04 -36.35 -24.90
CA ALA A 121 -15.20 -37.79 -24.64
C ALA A 121 -15.76 -38.02 -23.22
N ASN A 122 -15.33 -37.22 -22.24
CA ASN A 122 -15.81 -37.24 -20.85
C ASN A 122 -17.21 -36.60 -20.67
N ASN A 123 -17.82 -36.06 -21.72
CA ASN A 123 -19.09 -35.33 -21.65
C ASN A 123 -19.08 -34.16 -20.65
N ASN A 124 -17.94 -33.53 -20.45
CA ASN A 124 -17.81 -32.39 -19.51
C ASN A 124 -18.52 -31.16 -20.07
N ARG A 125 -19.59 -30.75 -19.40
CA ARG A 125 -20.39 -29.59 -19.81
C ARG A 125 -19.91 -28.23 -19.27
N TYR A 126 -18.83 -28.26 -18.49
CA TYR A 126 -18.38 -27.04 -17.77
C TYR A 126 -16.86 -26.94 -17.65
N MET A 127 -16.17 -27.31 -18.73
CA MET A 127 -14.71 -27.28 -18.79
C MET A 127 -14.19 -25.84 -18.71
N LEU A 128 -13.23 -25.58 -17.80
CA LEU A 128 -12.51 -24.31 -17.75
C LEU A 128 -11.48 -24.25 -18.91
N VAL A 129 -11.64 -23.29 -19.80
CA VAL A 129 -10.72 -23.04 -20.93
C VAL A 129 -9.61 -22.08 -20.51
N VAL A 130 -9.99 -20.95 -19.95
CA VAL A 130 -9.09 -19.91 -19.44
C VAL A 130 -9.78 -19.11 -18.35
N SER A 131 -9.01 -18.68 -17.35
CA SER A 131 -9.51 -17.90 -16.22
C SER A 131 -8.85 -16.53 -16.14
N ASN A 132 -9.52 -15.61 -15.46
CA ASN A 132 -8.98 -14.31 -15.05
C ASN A 132 -8.54 -13.42 -16.23
N ILE A 133 -9.27 -13.44 -17.36
CA ILE A 133 -8.97 -12.61 -18.53
C ILE A 133 -9.67 -11.25 -18.48
N GLY A 134 -9.08 -10.25 -19.13
CA GLY A 134 -9.64 -8.91 -19.25
C GLY A 134 -10.75 -8.81 -20.31
N TYR A 135 -11.45 -7.68 -20.34
CA TYR A 135 -12.53 -7.42 -21.32
C TYR A 135 -12.05 -7.50 -22.78
N SER A 136 -10.86 -6.97 -23.07
CA SER A 136 -10.28 -6.99 -24.41
C SER A 136 -10.04 -8.44 -24.90
N GLU A 137 -9.46 -9.28 -24.05
CA GLU A 137 -9.21 -10.69 -24.32
C GLU A 137 -10.53 -11.46 -24.48
N TYR A 138 -11.50 -11.23 -23.58
CA TYR A 138 -12.84 -11.81 -23.70
C TYR A 138 -13.49 -11.49 -25.05
N THR A 139 -13.45 -10.24 -25.46
CA THR A 139 -14.06 -9.78 -26.72
C THR A 139 -13.40 -10.44 -27.95
N ARG A 140 -12.09 -10.69 -27.88
CA ARG A 140 -11.35 -11.42 -28.93
C ARG A 140 -11.73 -12.89 -28.95
N ILE A 141 -11.73 -13.57 -27.79
CA ILE A 141 -12.07 -15.00 -27.66
C ILE A 141 -13.49 -15.27 -28.12
N ARG A 142 -14.43 -14.41 -27.82
CA ARG A 142 -15.83 -14.52 -28.28
C ARG A 142 -15.95 -14.61 -29.80
N LYS A 143 -14.99 -14.10 -30.54
CA LYS A 143 -14.97 -14.14 -32.02
C LYS A 143 -14.25 -15.38 -32.59
N PHE A 144 -13.65 -16.21 -31.75
CA PHE A 144 -12.92 -17.40 -32.21
C PHE A 144 -13.83 -18.45 -32.87
N PRO A 145 -13.30 -19.28 -33.79
CA PRO A 145 -14.04 -20.38 -34.37
C PRO A 145 -14.73 -21.25 -33.32
N MET A 146 -15.90 -21.75 -33.61
CA MET A 146 -16.82 -22.44 -32.68
C MET A 146 -17.40 -21.50 -31.58
N PHE A 147 -16.58 -20.74 -30.85
CA PHE A 147 -17.05 -19.82 -29.77
C PHE A 147 -17.95 -18.71 -30.27
N SER A 148 -17.72 -18.23 -31.50
CA SER A 148 -18.58 -17.23 -32.16
C SER A 148 -20.04 -17.70 -32.38
N LYS A 149 -20.32 -19.01 -32.25
CA LYS A 149 -21.68 -19.58 -32.31
C LYS A 149 -22.44 -19.50 -30.97
N GLY A 150 -21.81 -18.93 -29.92
CA GLY A 150 -22.41 -18.72 -28.61
C GLY A 150 -22.56 -19.99 -27.76
N ALA A 151 -23.32 -19.84 -26.65
CA ALA A 151 -23.42 -20.89 -25.64
C ALA A 151 -24.13 -22.16 -26.17
N ASN A 152 -25.24 -22.01 -26.87
CA ASN A 152 -26.10 -23.13 -27.27
C ASN A 152 -25.53 -23.97 -28.41
N SER A 153 -24.75 -23.36 -29.30
CA SER A 153 -24.21 -24.04 -30.49
C SER A 153 -22.71 -24.20 -30.46
N GLY A 154 -21.98 -23.25 -29.88
CA GLY A 154 -20.52 -23.27 -29.76
C GLY A 154 -20.01 -23.75 -28.39
N GLY A 155 -20.92 -23.86 -27.43
CA GLY A 155 -20.58 -24.24 -26.04
C GLY A 155 -19.83 -23.13 -25.25
N PHE A 156 -19.86 -21.90 -25.71
CA PHE A 156 -19.13 -20.78 -25.12
C PHE A 156 -19.85 -20.21 -23.89
N ILE A 157 -19.36 -20.53 -22.71
CA ILE A 157 -19.89 -20.06 -21.43
C ILE A 157 -18.94 -19.02 -20.86
N VAL A 158 -19.50 -17.91 -20.35
CA VAL A 158 -18.75 -16.79 -19.76
C VAL A 158 -19.22 -16.55 -18.35
N GLU A 159 -18.29 -16.58 -17.42
CA GLU A 159 -18.51 -16.16 -16.03
C GLU A 159 -17.82 -14.82 -15.78
N LYS A 160 -18.60 -13.86 -15.35
CA LYS A 160 -18.05 -12.59 -14.85
C LYS A 160 -17.68 -12.73 -13.38
N LYS A 161 -16.48 -12.30 -13.04
CA LYS A 161 -16.01 -12.22 -11.65
C LYS A 161 -15.46 -10.83 -11.39
N VAL A 162 -15.78 -10.26 -10.25
CA VAL A 162 -15.12 -9.05 -9.79
C VAL A 162 -13.89 -9.46 -9.00
N LYS A 163 -12.73 -8.94 -9.39
CA LYS A 163 -11.46 -9.21 -8.72
C LYS A 163 -10.88 -7.90 -8.22
N ARG A 164 -10.40 -7.93 -6.97
CA ARG A 164 -9.65 -6.82 -6.40
C ARG A 164 -8.23 -6.83 -6.94
N GLU A 165 -7.79 -5.70 -7.48
CA GLU A 165 -6.45 -5.51 -8.03
C GLU A 165 -5.72 -4.38 -7.33
N TYR A 166 -4.39 -4.56 -7.21
CA TYR A 166 -3.47 -3.67 -6.51
C TYR A 166 -2.41 -3.20 -7.53
N PRO A 167 -2.60 -2.03 -8.17
CA PRO A 167 -1.74 -1.59 -9.28
C PRO A 167 -0.26 -1.43 -8.90
N LEU A 168 0.03 -1.13 -7.61
CA LEU A 168 1.39 -1.00 -7.11
C LEU A 168 2.12 -2.34 -6.85
N GLY A 169 1.47 -3.47 -7.13
CA GLY A 169 2.05 -4.79 -6.92
C GLY A 169 2.37 -5.07 -5.45
N GLY A 170 3.67 -5.25 -5.12
CA GLY A 170 4.11 -5.57 -3.76
C GLY A 170 4.36 -4.37 -2.84
N ILE A 171 4.33 -3.15 -3.38
CA ILE A 171 4.64 -1.92 -2.63
C ILE A 171 3.44 -1.56 -1.73
N ALA A 172 3.70 -1.29 -0.45
CA ALA A 172 2.69 -1.01 0.58
C ALA A 172 1.61 -2.10 0.75
N HIS A 173 1.85 -3.31 0.23
CA HIS A 173 0.86 -4.37 0.17
C HIS A 173 0.26 -4.71 1.54
N ARG A 174 1.08 -4.77 2.59
CA ARG A 174 0.61 -5.07 3.95
C ARG A 174 -0.17 -3.90 4.57
N SER A 175 0.20 -2.68 4.23
CA SER A 175 -0.46 -1.46 4.73
C SER A 175 -1.76 -1.18 3.98
N ILE A 176 -1.80 -1.37 2.66
CA ILE A 176 -3.05 -1.38 1.87
C ILE A 176 -3.94 -2.51 2.37
N GLY A 177 -3.43 -3.73 2.43
CA GLY A 177 -4.11 -4.90 2.95
C GLY A 177 -5.25 -5.41 2.09
N TYR A 178 -6.24 -6.04 2.72
CA TYR A 178 -7.42 -6.60 2.07
C TYR A 178 -8.56 -6.86 3.05
N ALA A 179 -9.78 -6.93 2.54
CA ALA A 179 -10.95 -7.48 3.23
C ALA A 179 -11.47 -8.68 2.42
N ARG A 180 -11.41 -9.88 2.98
CA ARG A 180 -11.88 -11.11 2.32
C ARG A 180 -12.88 -11.83 3.21
N THR A 181 -14.04 -12.11 2.65
CA THR A 181 -15.05 -12.96 3.28
C THR A 181 -14.93 -14.38 2.72
N ASP A 182 -14.80 -15.36 3.59
CA ASP A 182 -14.75 -16.78 3.21
C ASP A 182 -16.16 -17.36 3.03
N GLU A 183 -16.23 -18.65 2.67
CA GLU A 183 -17.49 -19.37 2.44
C GLU A 183 -18.35 -19.50 3.70
N THR A 184 -17.75 -19.34 4.89
CA THR A 184 -18.47 -19.37 6.18
C THR A 184 -19.06 -18.00 6.56
N GLY A 185 -18.77 -16.96 5.79
CA GLY A 185 -19.17 -15.58 6.06
C GLY A 185 -18.21 -14.81 6.99
N PHE A 186 -17.10 -15.42 7.41
CA PHE A 186 -16.08 -14.73 8.21
C PHE A 186 -15.23 -13.81 7.33
N THR A 187 -15.12 -12.54 7.75
CA THR A 187 -14.34 -11.53 7.01
C THR A 187 -12.98 -11.29 7.68
N THR A 188 -11.92 -11.69 7.02
CA THR A 188 -10.54 -11.33 7.39
C THR A 188 -10.23 -9.90 6.96
N ARG A 189 -9.84 -9.06 7.91
CA ARG A 189 -9.56 -7.63 7.71
C ARG A 189 -8.10 -7.32 7.96
N VAL A 190 -7.42 -6.77 6.96
CA VAL A 190 -5.99 -6.45 7.00
C VAL A 190 -5.75 -5.07 6.40
N GLY A 191 -4.87 -4.27 7.02
CA GLY A 191 -4.48 -2.97 6.51
C GLY A 191 -5.62 -1.97 6.38
N LEU A 192 -5.46 -1.01 5.47
CA LEU A 192 -6.46 0.03 5.19
C LEU A 192 -7.77 -0.54 4.66
N GLU A 193 -7.71 -1.46 3.70
CA GLU A 193 -8.92 -2.11 3.17
C GLU A 193 -9.71 -2.83 4.27
N GLY A 194 -8.99 -3.48 5.18
CA GLY A 194 -9.63 -4.14 6.33
C GLY A 194 -10.24 -3.16 7.31
N ALA A 195 -9.49 -2.12 7.68
CA ALA A 195 -9.92 -1.10 8.64
C ALA A 195 -11.14 -0.31 8.16
N TYR A 196 -11.16 0.03 6.85
CA TYR A 196 -12.23 0.81 6.23
C TYR A 196 -13.17 -0.02 5.37
N SER A 197 -13.24 -1.33 5.63
CA SER A 197 -14.14 -2.24 4.93
C SER A 197 -15.61 -1.84 5.02
N GLY A 198 -16.04 -1.17 6.09
CA GLY A 198 -17.40 -0.65 6.25
C GLY A 198 -17.80 0.38 5.19
N TYR A 199 -16.84 1.16 4.68
CA TYR A 199 -17.06 2.08 3.56
C TYR A 199 -16.86 1.39 2.21
N LEU A 200 -15.80 0.58 2.07
CA LEU A 200 -15.39 0.01 0.81
C LEU A 200 -16.29 -1.12 0.29
N LEU A 201 -16.84 -1.97 1.15
CA LEU A 201 -17.52 -3.20 0.71
C LEU A 201 -18.92 -2.96 0.11
N GLY A 202 -19.57 -1.82 0.44
CA GLY A 202 -20.95 -1.57 0.04
C GLY A 202 -21.97 -2.47 0.73
N THR A 203 -23.21 -2.41 0.28
CA THR A 203 -24.34 -3.18 0.82
C THR A 203 -24.90 -4.11 -0.24
N LYS A 204 -25.03 -5.40 0.07
CA LYS A 204 -25.59 -6.39 -0.85
C LYS A 204 -27.05 -6.09 -1.17
N GLY A 205 -27.39 -6.23 -2.43
CA GLY A 205 -28.76 -6.27 -2.90
C GLY A 205 -29.32 -7.70 -2.86
N ARG A 206 -30.64 -7.82 -3.10
CA ARG A 206 -31.37 -9.10 -3.13
C ARG A 206 -32.38 -9.10 -4.23
N ARG A 207 -32.51 -10.26 -4.90
CA ARG A 207 -33.54 -10.48 -5.92
C ARG A 207 -34.10 -11.89 -5.82
N MET A 208 -35.36 -12.04 -6.19
CA MET A 208 -35.96 -13.35 -6.34
C MET A 208 -35.68 -13.90 -7.73
N GLU A 209 -35.19 -15.13 -7.79
CA GLU A 209 -34.95 -15.86 -9.04
C GLU A 209 -35.87 -17.08 -9.10
N GLN A 210 -36.46 -17.29 -10.28
CA GLN A 210 -37.33 -18.43 -10.57
C GLN A 210 -36.58 -19.44 -11.44
N LYS A 211 -36.66 -20.70 -11.06
CA LYS A 211 -36.14 -21.84 -11.82
C LYS A 211 -37.00 -22.09 -13.04
N ILE A 212 -36.39 -22.03 -14.21
CA ILE A 212 -37.02 -22.39 -15.49
C ILE A 212 -36.50 -23.71 -16.00
N ALA A 213 -37.02 -24.18 -17.18
CA ALA A 213 -36.58 -25.42 -17.81
C ALA A 213 -35.05 -25.50 -17.93
N ASN A 214 -34.49 -26.72 -17.87
CA ASN A 214 -33.04 -27.01 -17.94
C ASN A 214 -32.21 -26.49 -16.79
N ASN A 215 -32.80 -26.38 -15.58
CA ASN A 215 -32.10 -25.97 -14.36
C ASN A 215 -31.53 -24.53 -14.40
N GLN A 216 -32.08 -23.68 -15.28
CA GLN A 216 -31.71 -22.27 -15.36
C GLN A 216 -32.54 -21.42 -14.40
N TRP A 217 -31.92 -20.37 -13.88
CA TRP A 217 -32.56 -19.40 -13.02
C TRP A 217 -32.76 -18.09 -13.76
N ARG A 218 -33.94 -17.49 -13.64
CA ARG A 218 -34.30 -16.21 -14.24
C ARG A 218 -34.89 -15.30 -13.17
N LEU A 219 -34.74 -14.01 -13.34
CA LEU A 219 -35.40 -13.02 -12.49
C LEU A 219 -36.90 -13.30 -12.42
N ALA A 220 -37.44 -13.47 -11.22
CA ALA A 220 -38.85 -13.65 -10.98
C ALA A 220 -39.61 -12.32 -11.14
N SER A 221 -40.61 -12.30 -11.99
CA SER A 221 -41.47 -11.13 -12.13
C SER A 221 -42.46 -11.02 -10.96
N GLY A 222 -42.71 -9.79 -10.50
CA GLY A 222 -43.65 -9.53 -9.40
C GLY A 222 -43.07 -9.48 -8.00
N PHE A 223 -41.74 -9.64 -7.83
CA PHE A 223 -41.05 -9.48 -6.57
C PHE A 223 -40.21 -8.20 -6.54
N ASN A 224 -40.12 -7.59 -5.38
CA ASN A 224 -39.26 -6.41 -5.19
C ASN A 224 -37.78 -6.78 -5.31
N ILE A 225 -37.03 -5.97 -6.05
CA ILE A 225 -35.57 -6.03 -6.14
C ILE A 225 -35.04 -5.00 -5.15
N ILE A 226 -34.12 -5.42 -4.29
CA ILE A 226 -33.31 -4.51 -3.49
C ILE A 226 -32.00 -4.35 -4.24
N GLU A 227 -31.79 -3.18 -4.85
CA GLU A 227 -30.55 -2.90 -5.57
C GLU A 227 -29.36 -2.85 -4.59
N PRO A 228 -28.19 -3.36 -5.00
CA PRO A 228 -26.99 -3.23 -4.21
C PRO A 228 -26.55 -1.77 -4.14
N LYS A 229 -25.98 -1.36 -3.02
CA LYS A 229 -25.32 -0.07 -2.91
C LYS A 229 -23.82 -0.30 -2.98
N ASP A 230 -23.18 0.24 -4.01
CA ASP A 230 -21.73 0.14 -4.17
C ASP A 230 -20.96 0.77 -3.00
N GLY A 231 -19.74 0.31 -2.78
CA GLY A 231 -18.87 0.85 -1.75
C GLY A 231 -18.41 2.27 -2.08
N TYR A 232 -18.12 3.02 -1.03
CA TYR A 232 -17.56 4.35 -1.13
C TYR A 232 -16.06 4.29 -1.46
N ASP A 233 -15.56 5.28 -2.16
CA ASP A 233 -14.14 5.47 -2.40
C ASP A 233 -13.46 6.05 -1.16
N VAL A 234 -12.27 5.54 -0.83
CA VAL A 234 -11.46 6.01 0.30
C VAL A 234 -10.18 6.64 -0.23
N VAL A 235 -9.87 7.85 0.23
CA VAL A 235 -8.63 8.55 -0.10
C VAL A 235 -7.67 8.44 1.08
N SER A 236 -6.54 7.76 0.88
CA SER A 236 -5.50 7.60 1.90
C SER A 236 -4.60 8.83 1.98
N THR A 237 -3.73 8.86 3.00
CA THR A 237 -2.67 9.86 3.13
C THR A 237 -1.38 9.45 2.43
N ILE A 238 -1.28 8.20 1.95
CA ILE A 238 -0.10 7.66 1.30
C ILE A 238 0.15 8.41 -0.01
N ASN A 239 1.37 8.91 -0.18
CA ASN A 239 1.86 9.50 -1.41
C ASN A 239 2.68 8.44 -2.17
N ILE A 240 2.31 8.14 -3.42
CA ILE A 240 2.94 7.06 -4.19
C ILE A 240 4.43 7.31 -4.39
N ASN A 241 4.83 8.53 -4.70
CA ASN A 241 6.22 8.86 -4.97
C ASN A 241 7.08 8.69 -3.69
N ILE A 242 6.59 9.19 -2.55
CA ILE A 242 7.29 9.03 -1.26
C ILE A 242 7.33 7.56 -0.84
N GLN A 243 6.24 6.83 -1.07
CA GLN A 243 6.15 5.40 -0.77
C GLN A 243 7.15 4.58 -1.59
N ASP A 244 7.27 4.87 -2.89
CA ASP A 244 8.22 4.20 -3.78
C ASP A 244 9.67 4.47 -3.38
N ILE A 245 10.01 5.74 -3.11
CA ILE A 245 11.32 6.15 -2.61
C ILE A 245 11.66 5.41 -1.30
N ALA A 246 10.74 5.39 -0.34
CA ALA A 246 10.92 4.76 0.96
C ALA A 246 11.11 3.24 0.83
N HIS A 247 10.28 2.59 0.02
CA HIS A 247 10.34 1.15 -0.23
C HIS A 247 11.68 0.74 -0.84
N HIS A 248 12.10 1.40 -1.91
CA HIS A 248 13.35 1.07 -2.59
C HIS A 248 14.60 1.41 -1.79
N ALA A 249 14.60 2.50 -1.04
CA ALA A 249 15.70 2.84 -0.13
C ALA A 249 15.87 1.77 0.97
N LEU A 250 14.76 1.33 1.59
CA LEU A 250 14.77 0.26 2.58
C LEU A 250 15.24 -1.06 1.97
N LEU A 251 14.67 -1.48 0.84
CA LEU A 251 15.00 -2.74 0.15
C LEU A 251 16.48 -2.84 -0.21
N THR A 252 17.04 -1.74 -0.71
CA THR A 252 18.47 -1.67 -1.06
C THR A 252 19.35 -1.94 0.15
N GLN A 253 19.02 -1.34 1.28
CA GLN A 253 19.80 -1.45 2.49
C GLN A 253 19.65 -2.83 3.17
N LEU A 254 18.41 -3.38 3.17
CA LEU A 254 18.17 -4.73 3.67
C LEU A 254 18.96 -5.77 2.88
N LYS A 255 18.99 -5.67 1.56
CA LYS A 255 19.81 -6.55 0.69
C LYS A 255 21.30 -6.40 0.97
N LYS A 256 21.78 -5.15 1.11
CA LYS A 256 23.20 -4.85 1.37
C LYS A 256 23.68 -5.47 2.67
N TYR A 257 22.89 -5.38 3.73
CA TYR A 257 23.26 -5.89 5.06
C TYR A 257 22.67 -7.26 5.36
N LYS A 258 22.04 -7.93 4.39
CA LYS A 258 21.40 -9.25 4.56
C LYS A 258 20.54 -9.32 5.82
N ALA A 259 19.83 -8.25 6.10
CA ALA A 259 19.05 -8.10 7.31
C ALA A 259 17.80 -8.99 7.29
N GLN A 260 17.29 -9.38 8.46
CA GLN A 260 16.11 -10.24 8.56
C GLN A 260 14.84 -9.50 8.13
N HIS A 261 14.62 -8.32 8.68
CA HIS A 261 13.49 -7.46 8.33
C HIS A 261 13.76 -6.00 8.66
N GLY A 262 12.89 -5.12 8.21
CA GLY A 262 12.94 -3.72 8.56
C GLY A 262 11.68 -2.98 8.15
N CYS A 263 11.53 -1.78 8.70
CA CYS A 263 10.46 -0.87 8.34
C CYS A 263 10.97 0.56 8.19
N VAL A 264 10.20 1.33 7.43
CA VAL A 264 10.38 2.78 7.30
C VAL A 264 9.02 3.44 7.31
N ILE A 265 8.92 4.58 7.98
CA ILE A 265 7.72 5.41 8.06
C ILE A 265 8.13 6.85 7.77
N VAL A 266 7.37 7.53 6.91
CA VAL A 266 7.47 8.98 6.66
C VAL A 266 6.14 9.61 7.02
N MET A 267 6.17 10.60 7.91
CA MET A 267 4.98 11.27 8.43
C MET A 267 5.10 12.78 8.27
N GLU A 268 4.03 13.44 7.84
CA GLU A 268 3.97 14.89 7.76
C GLU A 268 3.82 15.49 9.16
N VAL A 269 4.65 16.50 9.46
CA VAL A 269 4.81 17.01 10.85
C VAL A 269 3.53 17.60 11.40
N ASN A 270 2.87 18.50 10.66
CA ASN A 270 1.75 19.27 11.17
C ASN A 270 0.43 18.51 11.19
N THR A 271 0.27 17.50 10.32
CA THR A 271 -1.00 16.81 10.10
C THR A 271 -1.05 15.40 10.64
N GLY A 272 0.11 14.79 10.92
CA GLY A 272 0.21 13.38 11.29
C GLY A 272 -0.06 12.41 10.12
N GLU A 273 -0.15 12.90 8.89
CA GLU A 273 -0.39 12.08 7.71
C GLU A 273 0.79 11.15 7.45
N ILE A 274 0.54 9.86 7.41
CA ILE A 274 1.53 8.87 6.99
C ILE A 274 1.62 8.91 5.46
N LYS A 275 2.72 9.50 4.97
CA LYS A 275 2.99 9.62 3.52
C LYS A 275 3.59 8.37 2.93
N ALA A 276 4.35 7.61 3.73
CA ALA A 276 4.87 6.32 3.36
C ALA A 276 5.01 5.40 4.58
N ILE A 277 4.75 4.12 4.36
CA ILE A 277 4.98 3.05 5.34
C ILE A 277 5.34 1.77 4.58
N SER A 278 6.57 1.29 4.74
CA SER A 278 7.04 0.06 4.11
C SER A 278 7.59 -0.89 5.16
N ASN A 279 7.24 -2.16 5.03
CA ASN A 279 7.60 -3.24 5.95
C ASN A 279 8.13 -4.42 5.12
N LEU A 280 9.41 -4.72 5.20
CA LEU A 280 10.03 -5.75 4.38
C LEU A 280 10.68 -6.83 5.25
N GLU A 281 10.36 -8.07 4.94
CA GLU A 281 10.88 -9.28 5.60
C GLU A 281 11.52 -10.22 4.59
N LEU A 282 12.66 -10.79 4.95
CA LEU A 282 13.38 -11.79 4.15
C LEU A 282 12.61 -13.11 4.12
N ASN A 283 12.35 -13.61 2.93
CA ASN A 283 11.93 -14.98 2.73
C ASN A 283 13.15 -15.87 2.53
N PRO A 284 13.52 -16.71 3.51
CA PRO A 284 14.76 -17.50 3.45
C PRO A 284 14.74 -18.55 2.33
N LYS A 285 13.56 -18.95 1.84
CA LYS A 285 13.42 -19.99 0.80
C LYS A 285 13.88 -19.52 -0.58
N ASN A 286 13.64 -18.27 -0.92
CA ASN A 286 13.92 -17.71 -2.24
C ASN A 286 14.81 -16.45 -2.19
N ASN A 287 15.28 -16.07 -1.00
CA ASN A 287 16.12 -14.89 -0.77
C ASN A 287 15.53 -13.58 -1.31
N THR A 288 14.19 -13.43 -1.20
CA THR A 288 13.48 -12.22 -1.59
C THR A 288 12.87 -11.53 -0.38
N TYR A 289 12.71 -10.20 -0.48
CA TYR A 289 12.01 -9.42 0.54
C TYR A 289 10.58 -9.14 0.10
N ALA A 290 9.63 -9.29 1.04
CA ALA A 290 8.21 -9.02 0.81
C ALA A 290 7.54 -8.48 2.07
N GLU A 291 6.44 -7.76 1.91
CA GLU A 291 5.63 -7.27 3.01
C GLU A 291 4.68 -8.37 3.53
N ARG A 292 4.90 -8.84 4.76
CA ARG A 292 4.08 -9.86 5.42
C ARG A 292 3.48 -9.38 6.73
N TYR A 293 4.30 -8.81 7.59
CA TYR A 293 3.92 -8.26 8.88
C TYR A 293 4.10 -6.74 8.89
N ASN A 294 3.28 -6.01 9.62
CA ASN A 294 3.44 -4.57 9.77
C ASN A 294 4.33 -4.27 10.99
N PHE A 295 5.64 -4.37 10.81
CA PHE A 295 6.61 -4.12 11.86
C PHE A 295 6.53 -2.69 12.39
N ALA A 296 6.17 -1.74 11.53
CA ALA A 296 6.07 -0.32 11.87
C ALA A 296 5.09 -0.03 13.00
N ILE A 297 3.97 -0.75 13.06
CA ILE A 297 2.92 -0.55 14.06
C ILE A 297 2.79 -1.71 15.06
N GLY A 298 3.20 -2.92 14.68
CA GLY A 298 2.95 -4.13 15.47
C GLY A 298 4.11 -4.59 16.34
N GLU A 299 5.35 -4.28 15.97
CA GLU A 299 6.52 -4.77 16.69
C GLU A 299 7.01 -3.77 17.75
N ALA A 300 6.61 -3.98 19.01
CA ALA A 300 7.17 -3.22 20.13
C ALA A 300 8.49 -3.84 20.59
N HIS A 301 9.57 -3.07 20.51
CA HIS A 301 10.92 -3.49 20.89
C HIS A 301 11.63 -2.42 21.71
N GLU A 302 12.78 -2.77 22.27
CA GLU A 302 13.66 -1.82 22.96
C GLU A 302 14.25 -0.83 21.94
N PRO A 303 13.90 0.48 22.02
CA PRO A 303 14.28 1.45 20.99
C PRO A 303 15.77 1.80 21.01
N GLY A 304 16.47 1.47 22.08
CA GLY A 304 17.87 1.83 22.28
C GLY A 304 18.08 3.35 22.25
N SER A 305 19.20 3.79 21.71
CA SER A 305 19.64 5.20 21.79
C SER A 305 18.72 6.24 21.17
N ILE A 306 17.70 5.86 20.38
CA ILE A 306 16.68 6.85 19.95
C ILE A 306 15.82 7.30 21.14
N PHE A 307 15.70 6.49 22.21
CA PHE A 307 15.00 6.84 23.43
C PHE A 307 15.68 7.96 24.25
N LYS A 308 16.97 8.22 24.04
CA LYS A 308 17.71 9.29 24.72
C LYS A 308 17.08 10.68 24.51
N LEU A 309 16.35 10.88 23.41
CA LEU A 309 15.56 12.11 23.20
C LEU A 309 14.48 12.26 24.26
N MET A 310 13.72 11.18 24.54
CA MET A 310 12.68 11.19 25.58
C MET A 310 13.30 11.46 26.95
N THR A 311 14.44 10.86 27.23
CA THR A 311 15.18 11.07 28.49
C THR A 311 15.60 12.52 28.70
N VAL A 312 16.18 13.15 27.68
CA VAL A 312 16.65 14.54 27.79
C VAL A 312 15.45 15.51 27.86
N VAL A 313 14.41 15.28 27.09
CA VAL A 313 13.18 16.08 27.14
C VAL A 313 12.52 15.98 28.51
N ALA A 314 12.45 14.77 29.10
CA ALA A 314 11.94 14.59 30.46
C ALA A 314 12.76 15.38 31.49
N ALA A 315 14.09 15.33 31.39
CA ALA A 315 14.98 16.06 32.31
C ALA A 315 14.84 17.58 32.16
N MET A 316 14.76 18.10 30.93
CA MET A 316 14.53 19.52 30.68
C MET A 316 13.21 20.04 31.26
N GLU A 317 12.14 19.25 31.13
CA GLU A 317 10.79 19.65 31.60
C GLU A 317 10.62 19.52 33.11
N THR A 318 11.21 18.49 33.76
CA THR A 318 10.98 18.24 35.19
C THR A 318 12.06 18.80 36.10
N ARG A 319 13.26 19.02 35.59
CA ARG A 319 14.43 19.52 36.38
C ARG A 319 14.96 20.84 35.85
N ASN A 320 14.30 21.44 34.87
CA ASN A 320 14.66 22.75 34.31
C ASN A 320 16.13 22.90 33.89
N ILE A 321 16.72 21.79 33.42
CA ILE A 321 18.07 21.81 32.85
C ILE A 321 18.05 22.34 31.42
N ASP A 322 19.18 22.79 30.92
CA ASP A 322 19.33 23.21 29.52
C ASP A 322 20.42 22.36 28.80
N THR A 323 20.68 22.70 27.53
CA THR A 323 21.65 22.01 26.70
C THR A 323 23.10 22.12 27.17
N THR A 324 23.41 23.05 28.07
CA THR A 324 24.74 23.29 28.65
C THR A 324 24.98 22.53 29.94
N TYR A 325 23.91 21.90 30.50
CA TYR A 325 24.03 21.08 31.73
C TYR A 325 25.18 20.08 31.59
N VAL A 326 26.04 20.01 32.60
CA VAL A 326 27.27 19.21 32.56
C VAL A 326 27.06 17.84 33.19
N VAL A 327 27.42 16.80 32.45
CA VAL A 327 27.50 15.41 32.92
C VAL A 327 28.94 14.91 32.91
N ASP A 328 29.29 14.05 33.86
CA ASP A 328 30.63 13.43 33.92
C ASP A 328 30.60 12.02 33.33
N ILE A 329 31.16 11.88 32.14
CA ILE A 329 31.28 10.59 31.47
C ILE A 329 32.51 9.80 31.89
N LYS A 330 33.30 10.34 32.83
CA LYS A 330 34.54 9.73 33.35
C LYS A 330 35.42 9.21 32.22
N ASP A 331 35.86 7.95 32.31
CA ASP A 331 36.59 7.27 31.23
C ASP A 331 35.64 6.42 30.35
N ARG A 332 34.40 6.92 30.13
CA ARG A 332 33.37 6.28 29.26
C ARG A 332 32.86 4.94 29.80
N LYS A 333 33.09 4.65 31.07
CA LYS A 333 32.58 3.49 31.80
C LYS A 333 32.05 3.92 33.16
N MET A 334 30.89 3.38 33.52
CA MET A 334 30.28 3.56 34.81
C MET A 334 29.60 2.27 35.24
N GLN A 335 29.91 1.85 36.44
CA GLN A 335 29.35 0.64 37.03
C GLN A 335 28.25 1.00 38.02
N TYR A 336 27.09 0.36 37.85
CA TYR A 336 26.00 0.39 38.80
C TYR A 336 25.66 -1.06 39.19
N TYR A 337 25.87 -1.40 40.45
CA TYR A 337 25.75 -2.76 40.95
C TYR A 337 26.65 -3.73 40.14
N ASP A 338 26.08 -4.76 39.56
CA ASP A 338 26.76 -5.77 38.73
C ASP A 338 26.81 -5.39 37.23
N LYS A 339 26.21 -4.27 36.82
CA LYS A 339 26.11 -3.86 35.43
C LYS A 339 27.02 -2.68 35.11
N THR A 340 27.84 -2.85 34.07
CA THR A 340 28.66 -1.78 33.51
C THR A 340 28.00 -1.16 32.30
N PHE A 341 27.86 0.17 32.30
CA PHE A 341 27.44 0.98 31.17
C PHE A 341 28.71 1.55 30.52
N GLU A 342 28.79 1.42 29.19
CA GLU A 342 29.99 1.83 28.45
C GLU A 342 29.56 2.57 27.16
N ASP A 343 30.35 3.58 26.79
CA ASP A 343 30.18 4.30 25.54
C ASP A 343 30.86 3.56 24.38
N SER A 344 30.15 3.40 23.28
CA SER A 344 30.65 2.76 22.06
C SER A 344 31.67 3.63 21.28
N GLN A 345 31.64 4.95 21.50
CA GLN A 345 32.54 5.91 20.83
C GLN A 345 33.52 6.52 21.80
N HIS A 346 34.79 6.55 21.43
CA HIS A 346 35.91 7.02 22.26
C HIS A 346 36.33 8.45 21.91
N LYS A 347 35.35 9.38 21.75
CA LYS A 347 35.64 10.77 21.32
C LYS A 347 35.94 11.74 22.44
N PHE A 348 35.37 11.51 23.64
CA PHE A 348 35.48 12.40 24.79
C PHE A 348 35.61 11.61 26.09
N SER A 349 36.12 12.25 27.15
CA SER A 349 36.15 11.76 28.53
C SER A 349 35.92 12.92 29.48
N GLY A 350 35.65 12.64 30.77
CA GLY A 350 35.43 13.64 31.81
C GLY A 350 34.10 14.41 31.65
N ARG A 351 34.13 15.67 32.04
CA ARG A 351 32.93 16.52 32.10
C ARG A 351 32.63 17.15 30.75
N ILE A 352 31.42 16.89 30.22
CA ILE A 352 30.93 17.44 28.94
C ILE A 352 29.49 17.93 29.09
N SER A 353 29.04 18.83 28.19
CA SER A 353 27.64 19.24 28.17
C SER A 353 26.72 18.11 27.75
N ILE A 354 25.46 18.14 28.22
CA ILE A 354 24.44 17.15 27.83
C ILE A 354 24.20 17.16 26.32
N ASN A 355 24.26 18.32 25.66
CA ASN A 355 24.21 18.41 24.20
C ASN A 355 25.33 17.59 23.55
N LYS A 356 26.54 17.71 24.05
CA LYS A 356 27.71 16.98 23.52
C LYS A 356 27.58 15.47 23.79
N ALA A 357 27.17 15.07 25.01
CA ALA A 357 26.88 13.69 25.38
C ALA A 357 25.78 13.06 24.50
N PHE A 358 24.71 13.79 24.23
CA PHE A 358 23.63 13.39 23.33
C PHE A 358 24.13 13.24 21.88
N SER A 359 24.92 14.21 21.39
CA SER A 359 25.43 14.21 20.01
C SER A 359 26.34 13.01 19.71
N VAL A 360 27.21 12.63 20.68
CA VAL A 360 28.05 11.42 20.54
C VAL A 360 27.34 10.15 20.98
N SER A 361 26.07 10.24 21.39
CA SER A 361 25.28 9.11 21.89
C SER A 361 25.88 8.41 23.12
N SER A 362 26.45 9.19 24.06
CA SER A 362 27.03 8.63 25.30
C SER A 362 25.97 7.90 26.13
N ASN A 363 26.22 6.65 26.46
CA ASN A 363 25.41 5.86 27.41
C ASN A 363 25.69 6.33 28.83
N VAL A 364 26.97 6.54 29.15
CA VAL A 364 27.42 6.99 30.48
C VAL A 364 26.83 8.34 30.82
N GLY A 365 26.83 9.30 29.87
CA GLY A 365 26.25 10.61 30.09
C GLY A 365 24.74 10.59 30.35
N MET A 366 23.99 9.68 29.69
CA MET A 366 22.55 9.55 29.96
C MET A 366 22.27 8.84 31.29
N THR A 367 23.04 7.80 31.63
CA THR A 367 22.88 7.11 32.93
C THR A 367 23.27 8.01 34.09
N GLU A 368 24.34 8.80 33.97
CA GLU A 368 24.74 9.79 34.96
C GLU A 368 23.68 10.88 35.13
N LEU A 369 23.13 11.41 34.03
CA LEU A 369 22.07 12.39 34.07
C LEU A 369 20.87 11.92 34.93
N VAL A 370 20.34 10.72 34.67
CA VAL A 370 19.18 10.22 35.42
C VAL A 370 19.55 9.80 36.82
N ASP A 371 20.78 9.31 37.06
CA ASP A 371 21.26 8.98 38.36
C ASP A 371 21.34 10.21 39.28
N HIS A 372 21.96 11.27 38.78
CA HIS A 372 22.06 12.54 39.52
C HIS A 372 20.72 13.20 39.79
N LEU A 373 19.84 13.22 38.78
CA LEU A 373 18.59 13.99 38.84
C LEU A 373 17.43 13.24 39.50
N TYR A 374 17.39 11.90 39.43
CA TYR A 374 16.17 11.13 39.75
C TYR A 374 16.36 9.98 40.74
N THR A 375 17.56 9.63 41.20
CA THR A 375 17.75 8.49 42.11
C THR A 375 16.87 8.60 43.39
N LYS A 376 16.58 9.82 43.85
CA LYS A 376 15.70 10.05 45.02
C LYS A 376 14.22 10.23 44.64
N SER A 377 13.89 10.26 43.38
CA SER A 377 12.52 10.54 42.88
C SER A 377 12.30 9.88 41.51
N GLU A 378 12.55 8.57 41.42
CA GLU A 378 12.47 7.80 40.16
C GLU A 378 11.07 7.90 39.51
N SER A 379 10.01 8.04 40.36
CA SER A 379 8.64 8.24 39.88
C SER A 379 8.44 9.50 39.06
N ASP A 380 9.21 10.59 39.32
CA ASP A 380 9.06 11.84 38.55
C ASP A 380 9.50 11.62 37.10
N PHE A 381 10.56 10.82 36.89
CA PHE A 381 11.00 10.48 35.54
C PHE A 381 9.96 9.62 34.82
N THR A 382 9.51 8.53 35.47
CA THR A 382 8.54 7.63 34.84
C THR A 382 7.19 8.32 34.61
N ASN A 383 6.69 9.11 35.55
CA ASN A 383 5.45 9.87 35.40
C ASN A 383 5.57 10.82 34.19
N LYS A 384 6.71 11.52 34.02
CA LYS A 384 6.87 12.39 32.84
C LYS A 384 6.86 11.61 31.54
N LEU A 385 7.43 10.38 31.48
CA LEU A 385 7.31 9.53 30.30
C LEU A 385 5.85 9.13 30.01
N LEU A 386 5.07 8.84 31.08
CA LEU A 386 3.64 8.56 30.93
C LEU A 386 2.86 9.79 30.45
N ASP A 387 3.15 11.00 30.99
CA ASP A 387 2.55 12.26 30.54
C ASP A 387 2.87 12.60 29.10
N MET A 388 3.96 12.07 28.55
CA MET A 388 4.33 12.16 27.13
C MET A 388 3.61 11.13 26.25
N ASN A 389 2.65 10.37 26.79
CA ASN A 389 1.87 9.31 26.10
C ASN A 389 2.72 8.14 25.57
N LEU A 390 3.90 7.86 26.15
CA LEU A 390 4.78 6.79 25.66
C LEU A 390 4.35 5.38 26.04
N ASN A 391 3.41 5.22 26.97
CA ASN A 391 2.87 3.94 27.44
C ASN A 391 1.49 3.58 26.85
N GLN A 392 0.94 4.44 25.99
CA GLN A 392 -0.39 4.27 25.41
C GLN A 392 -0.31 3.88 23.94
N LYS A 393 -1.29 3.11 23.49
CA LYS A 393 -1.50 2.88 22.07
C LYS A 393 -1.91 4.18 21.37
N LEU A 394 -1.64 4.25 20.10
CA LEU A 394 -2.06 5.37 19.25
C LEU A 394 -3.51 5.23 18.80
N ASP A 395 -4.16 4.09 19.12
CA ASP A 395 -5.51 3.74 18.72
C ASP A 395 -5.74 3.90 17.22
N LEU A 396 -4.88 3.22 16.48
CA LEU A 396 -4.93 3.21 15.02
C LEU A 396 -6.12 2.38 14.52
N PRO A 397 -6.77 2.77 13.42
CA PRO A 397 -7.86 1.99 12.84
C PRO A 397 -7.38 0.64 12.27
N ILE A 398 -6.10 0.48 11.98
CA ILE A 398 -5.49 -0.75 11.50
C ILE A 398 -5.23 -1.69 12.68
N ALA A 399 -5.76 -2.90 12.61
CA ALA A 399 -5.57 -3.91 13.64
C ALA A 399 -4.11 -4.37 13.77
N GLY A 400 -3.71 -4.75 14.98
CA GLY A 400 -2.40 -5.34 15.28
C GLY A 400 -1.38 -4.34 15.83
N GLU A 401 -1.83 -3.22 16.38
CA GLU A 401 -0.95 -2.28 17.07
C GLU A 401 -0.29 -2.92 18.29
N GLY A 402 1.04 -2.82 18.36
CA GLY A 402 1.86 -3.32 19.47
C GLY A 402 1.59 -2.59 20.77
N GLN A 403 1.65 -3.31 21.90
CA GLN A 403 1.47 -2.72 23.21
C GLN A 403 2.78 -2.09 23.68
N PRO A 404 2.84 -0.77 23.94
CA PRO A 404 4.00 -0.15 24.58
C PRO A 404 4.11 -0.58 26.04
N PHE A 405 5.33 -0.56 26.55
CA PHE A 405 5.60 -0.88 27.94
C PHE A 405 6.68 0.06 28.49
N ILE A 406 6.31 0.83 29.50
CA ILE A 406 7.21 1.71 30.27
C ILE A 406 7.10 1.28 31.74
N PRO A 407 8.13 0.63 32.30
CA PRO A 407 8.10 0.21 33.71
C PRO A 407 8.12 1.40 34.66
N THR A 408 7.48 1.24 35.79
CA THR A 408 7.44 2.22 36.89
C THR A 408 8.03 1.61 38.16
N PRO A 409 8.42 2.41 39.17
CA PRO A 409 8.94 1.91 40.44
C PRO A 409 7.98 0.96 41.21
N ARG A 410 6.69 0.92 40.81
CA ARG A 410 5.70 0.01 41.39
C ARG A 410 5.69 -1.39 40.77
N ASP A 411 6.32 -1.54 39.60
CA ASP A 411 6.32 -2.81 38.89
C ASP A 411 7.34 -3.78 39.48
N LYS A 412 6.98 -5.07 39.56
CA LYS A 412 7.84 -6.13 40.13
C LYS A 412 9.19 -6.29 39.44
N ILE A 413 9.29 -5.86 38.18
CA ILE A 413 10.52 -5.93 37.38
C ILE A 413 11.45 -4.74 37.65
N TRP A 414 11.02 -3.75 38.46
CA TRP A 414 11.86 -2.60 38.80
C TRP A 414 13.04 -3.01 39.67
N SER A 415 14.21 -2.52 39.35
CA SER A 415 15.46 -2.79 40.07
C SER A 415 16.34 -1.54 40.10
N GLY A 416 17.42 -1.54 40.86
CA GLY A 416 18.33 -0.40 40.95
C GLY A 416 18.99 0.02 39.63
N ILE A 417 18.98 -0.85 38.61
CA ILE A 417 19.51 -0.55 37.28
C ILE A 417 18.41 -0.17 36.27
N THR A 418 17.13 -0.32 36.62
CA THR A 418 16.04 -0.09 35.66
C THR A 418 16.00 1.33 35.16
N LEU A 419 16.03 2.34 36.04
CA LEU A 419 16.07 3.76 35.67
C LEU A 419 17.23 4.05 34.68
N LYS A 420 18.45 3.56 34.99
CA LYS A 420 19.65 3.74 34.19
C LYS A 420 19.50 3.09 32.83
N SER A 421 18.95 1.87 32.76
CA SER A 421 18.69 1.14 31.52
C SER A 421 17.64 1.85 30.66
N MET A 422 16.56 2.36 31.27
CA MET A 422 15.54 3.14 30.58
C MET A 422 16.11 4.41 29.91
N SER A 423 17.02 5.08 30.57
CA SER A 423 17.61 6.33 30.05
C SER A 423 18.31 6.16 28.70
N ILE A 424 18.72 4.96 28.38
CA ILE A 424 19.38 4.61 27.11
C ILE A 424 18.50 3.72 26.20
N GLY A 425 17.21 3.52 26.57
CA GLY A 425 16.22 2.81 25.78
C GLY A 425 16.20 1.29 25.91
N TYR A 426 16.69 0.76 27.05
CA TYR A 426 16.49 -0.63 27.45
C TYR A 426 15.44 -0.74 28.56
N ALA A 427 14.91 -1.92 28.81
CA ALA A 427 13.82 -2.19 29.74
C ALA A 427 12.46 -1.50 29.38
N VAL A 428 12.39 -0.82 28.27
CA VAL A 428 11.15 -0.23 27.71
C VAL A 428 10.83 -0.89 26.37
N LYS A 429 9.56 -0.94 25.98
CA LYS A 429 9.14 -1.42 24.67
C LYS A 429 8.19 -0.43 24.03
N ILE A 430 8.51 0.03 22.85
CA ILE A 430 7.66 0.92 22.03
C ILE A 430 7.78 0.54 20.56
N THR A 431 6.72 0.79 19.78
CA THR A 431 6.76 0.52 18.34
C THR A 431 7.53 1.61 17.58
N PRO A 432 8.00 1.33 16.35
CA PRO A 432 8.60 2.35 15.49
C PRO A 432 7.69 3.56 15.29
N LEU A 433 6.39 3.35 15.06
CA LEU A 433 5.46 4.46 14.87
C LEU A 433 5.24 5.29 16.15
N GLN A 434 5.18 4.66 17.33
CA GLN A 434 5.12 5.40 18.61
C GLN A 434 6.38 6.24 18.82
N SER A 435 7.56 5.68 18.54
CA SER A 435 8.82 6.41 18.55
C SER A 435 8.79 7.61 17.59
N LEU A 436 8.35 7.40 16.35
CA LEU A 436 8.23 8.47 15.35
C LEU A 436 7.24 9.55 15.78
N THR A 437 6.09 9.18 16.37
CA THR A 437 5.08 10.13 16.84
C THR A 437 5.66 11.08 17.88
N PHE A 438 6.55 10.60 18.75
CA PHE A 438 7.25 11.47 19.70
C PHE A 438 8.26 12.39 18.98
N TYR A 439 9.07 11.88 18.06
CA TYR A 439 9.98 12.71 17.25
C TYR A 439 9.23 13.76 16.44
N ASN A 440 8.07 13.39 15.91
CA ASN A 440 7.17 14.30 15.22
C ASN A 440 6.65 15.40 16.14
N ALA A 441 6.29 15.08 17.37
CA ALA A 441 5.86 16.06 18.35
C ALA A 441 6.96 17.09 18.67
N ILE A 442 8.23 16.66 18.76
CA ILE A 442 9.36 17.57 18.93
C ILE A 442 9.53 18.47 17.69
N ALA A 443 9.45 17.91 16.48
CA ALA A 443 9.46 18.68 15.24
C ALA A 443 8.32 19.71 15.18
N ASN A 444 7.15 19.35 15.72
CA ASN A 444 5.92 20.15 15.78
C ASN A 444 5.82 21.04 17.03
N GLY A 445 6.95 21.47 17.58
CA GLY A 445 7.00 22.43 18.71
C GLY A 445 6.42 21.92 20.02
N GLY A 446 6.34 20.60 20.23
CA GLY A 446 5.85 19.95 21.44
C GLY A 446 4.38 19.49 21.37
N VAL A 447 3.73 19.63 20.22
CA VAL A 447 2.36 19.19 19.99
C VAL A 447 2.35 17.80 19.33
N MET A 448 1.78 16.80 19.98
CA MET A 448 1.67 15.43 19.48
C MET A 448 0.36 15.25 18.73
N VAL A 449 0.45 15.11 17.42
CA VAL A 449 -0.68 14.79 16.54
C VAL A 449 -0.79 13.27 16.34
N LYS A 450 -2.02 12.78 16.16
CA LYS A 450 -2.31 11.37 15.92
C LYS A 450 -1.88 10.99 14.50
N PRO A 451 -1.11 9.92 14.33
CA PRO A 451 -0.84 9.39 13.01
C PRO A 451 -2.14 8.98 12.31
N ARG A 452 -2.33 9.43 11.08
CA ARG A 452 -3.51 9.11 10.28
C ARG A 452 -3.14 8.58 8.90
N LEU A 453 -3.98 7.69 8.39
CA LEU A 453 -3.74 6.94 7.17
C LEU A 453 -4.78 7.22 6.08
N ILE A 454 -5.88 7.91 6.42
CA ILE A 454 -6.87 8.36 5.44
C ILE A 454 -7.21 9.85 5.63
N LYS A 455 -7.63 10.47 4.52
CA LYS A 455 -8.05 11.88 4.44
C LYS A 455 -9.56 12.01 4.44
N GLU A 456 -10.20 11.27 3.53
CA GLU A 456 -11.64 11.42 3.27
C GLU A 456 -12.24 10.18 2.62
N VAL A 457 -13.56 10.08 2.74
CA VAL A 457 -14.41 9.11 2.04
C VAL A 457 -15.25 9.86 1.02
N LYS A 458 -15.36 9.31 -0.20
CA LYS A 458 -16.08 9.92 -1.32
C LYS A 458 -17.16 9.01 -1.90
N GLU A 459 -18.21 9.63 -2.40
CA GLU A 459 -19.21 9.01 -3.27
C GLU A 459 -19.26 9.83 -4.57
N TRP A 460 -18.93 9.22 -5.70
CA TRP A 460 -18.96 9.92 -7.00
C TRP A 460 -18.24 11.28 -6.99
N ASN A 461 -17.02 11.34 -6.46
CA ASN A 461 -16.21 12.56 -6.27
C ASN A 461 -16.75 13.56 -5.22
N LYS A 462 -17.89 13.31 -4.57
CA LYS A 462 -18.39 14.13 -3.47
C LYS A 462 -17.84 13.60 -2.14
N THR A 463 -17.16 14.44 -1.37
CA THR A 463 -16.71 14.07 0.00
C THR A 463 -17.94 13.88 0.89
N ILE A 464 -18.04 12.68 1.49
CA ILE A 464 -19.08 12.31 2.46
C ILE A 464 -18.57 12.54 3.87
N GLU A 465 -17.31 12.15 4.11
CA GLU A 465 -16.67 12.25 5.41
C GLU A 465 -15.21 12.70 5.25
N LYS A 466 -14.78 13.59 6.13
CA LYS A 466 -13.40 14.09 6.15
C LYS A 466 -12.80 13.84 7.52
N PHE A 467 -11.62 13.25 7.54
CA PHE A 467 -10.87 12.99 8.77
C PHE A 467 -9.95 14.18 9.06
N ASN A 468 -10.21 14.87 10.15
CA ASN A 468 -9.43 16.02 10.55
C ASN A 468 -8.19 15.61 11.37
N VAL A 469 -7.28 16.56 11.57
CA VAL A 469 -6.12 16.38 12.46
C VAL A 469 -6.62 16.22 13.90
N GLU A 470 -6.17 15.14 14.55
CA GLU A 470 -6.47 14.85 15.96
C GLU A 470 -5.20 15.07 16.79
N ILE A 471 -5.32 15.78 17.88
CA ILE A 471 -4.22 16.04 18.81
C ILE A 471 -4.31 15.04 19.96
N ILE A 472 -3.29 14.18 20.10
CA ILE A 472 -3.16 13.25 21.23
C ILE A 472 -2.76 13.97 22.49
N ASN A 473 -1.75 14.87 22.38
CA ASN A 473 -1.23 15.62 23.50
C ASN A 473 -0.84 17.02 23.03
N ALA A 474 -1.52 18.03 23.58
CA ALA A 474 -1.27 19.41 23.20
C ALA A 474 0.08 19.94 23.68
N LYS A 475 0.72 19.27 24.66
CA LYS A 475 1.98 19.73 25.25
C LYS A 475 2.77 18.56 25.85
N VAL A 476 3.45 17.76 25.01
CA VAL A 476 4.41 16.76 25.51
C VAL A 476 5.61 17.44 26.20
N CYS A 477 5.96 18.63 25.72
CA CYS A 477 6.95 19.52 26.30
C CYS A 477 6.67 20.99 25.93
N SER A 478 7.36 21.91 26.58
CA SER A 478 7.31 23.33 26.20
C SER A 478 7.93 23.56 24.81
N LYS A 479 7.49 24.61 24.13
CA LYS A 479 8.10 25.01 22.84
C LYS A 479 9.60 25.23 22.95
N GLN A 480 10.02 25.86 24.06
CA GLN A 480 11.45 26.10 24.34
C GLN A 480 12.24 24.77 24.42
N THR A 481 11.71 23.77 25.12
CA THR A 481 12.32 22.42 25.19
C THR A 481 12.34 21.77 23.81
N ALA A 482 11.24 21.85 23.04
CA ALA A 482 11.20 21.33 21.69
C ALA A 482 12.26 21.97 20.78
N ASP A 483 12.42 23.30 20.84
CA ASP A 483 13.43 24.02 20.04
C ASP A 483 14.85 23.63 20.44
N ARG A 484 15.14 23.49 21.74
CA ARG A 484 16.40 22.97 22.25
C ARG A 484 16.67 21.55 21.76
N ALA A 485 15.67 20.67 21.86
CA ALA A 485 15.77 19.29 21.40
C ALA A 485 16.00 19.18 19.87
N LYS A 486 15.34 20.04 19.08
CA LYS A 486 15.61 20.16 17.62
C LYS A 486 17.07 20.52 17.36
N GLY A 487 17.61 21.50 18.08
CA GLY A 487 19.01 21.88 17.98
C GLY A 487 19.96 20.73 18.32
N MET A 488 19.67 19.98 19.39
CA MET A 488 20.47 18.80 19.79
C MET A 488 20.43 17.71 18.71
N LEU A 489 19.26 17.43 18.11
CA LEU A 489 19.12 16.46 17.01
C LEU A 489 19.85 16.91 15.73
N ALA A 490 19.87 18.20 15.44
CA ALA A 490 20.64 18.77 14.34
C ALA A 490 22.16 18.61 14.59
N ASP A 491 22.64 18.82 15.82
CA ASP A 491 24.06 18.66 16.18
C ASP A 491 24.56 17.22 16.05
N VAL A 492 23.70 16.21 16.22
CA VAL A 492 24.05 14.80 15.96
C VAL A 492 24.53 14.57 14.51
N VAL A 493 23.97 15.31 13.57
CA VAL A 493 24.30 15.20 12.13
C VAL A 493 25.34 16.26 11.72
N ARG A 494 25.16 17.51 12.15
CA ARG A 494 25.95 18.66 11.69
C ARG A 494 27.37 18.69 12.27
N ARG A 495 27.52 18.37 13.57
CA ARG A 495 28.82 18.47 14.25
C ARG A 495 29.74 17.34 13.80
N SER A 496 31.03 17.64 13.56
CA SER A 496 32.03 16.65 13.13
C SER A 496 32.23 15.49 14.12
N TYR A 497 31.94 15.73 15.39
CA TYR A 497 31.95 14.70 16.43
C TYR A 497 30.61 13.96 16.57
N GLY A 498 29.55 14.41 15.91
CA GLY A 498 28.23 13.80 16.00
C GLY A 498 28.22 12.33 15.56
N SER A 499 27.38 11.52 16.20
CA SER A 499 27.30 10.08 15.90
C SER A 499 26.77 9.77 14.50
N ALA A 500 26.14 10.75 13.84
CA ALA A 500 25.63 10.64 12.48
C ALA A 500 26.28 11.62 11.49
N HIS A 501 27.43 12.21 11.80
CA HIS A 501 28.07 13.22 10.95
C HIS A 501 28.33 12.75 9.50
N ARG A 502 28.54 11.45 9.28
CA ARG A 502 28.69 10.87 7.94
C ARG A 502 27.45 11.05 7.05
N LEU A 503 26.29 11.33 7.64
CA LEU A 503 25.06 11.61 6.92
C LEU A 503 24.88 13.09 6.56
N TYR A 504 25.74 13.95 7.07
CA TYR A 504 25.68 15.39 6.78
C TYR A 504 25.69 15.64 5.28
N SER A 505 24.89 16.61 4.85
CA SER A 505 24.87 17.14 3.49
C SER A 505 24.90 18.67 3.55
N PRO A 506 25.65 19.34 2.71
CA PRO A 506 25.55 20.79 2.55
C PRO A 506 24.28 21.22 1.79
N ASP A 507 23.69 20.32 0.99
CA ASP A 507 22.61 20.66 0.07
C ASP A 507 21.24 20.73 0.74
N PHE A 508 21.05 19.99 1.84
CA PHE A 508 19.79 19.99 2.61
C PHE A 508 20.04 19.71 4.08
N SER A 509 19.19 20.31 4.94
CA SER A 509 19.29 20.14 6.36
C SER A 509 18.44 18.96 6.86
N MET A 510 19.01 18.17 7.77
CA MET A 510 18.29 17.11 8.47
C MET A 510 18.77 16.96 9.91
N ALA A 511 17.87 16.58 10.80
CA ALA A 511 18.11 16.31 12.20
C ALA A 511 17.68 14.89 12.54
N GLY A 512 18.39 14.24 13.45
CA GLY A 512 17.99 12.89 13.86
C GLY A 512 18.93 12.25 14.85
N LYS A 513 18.57 11.05 15.30
CA LYS A 513 19.30 10.28 16.28
C LYS A 513 19.50 8.85 15.80
N THR A 514 20.72 8.34 15.93
CA THR A 514 21.07 6.94 15.71
C THR A 514 20.64 6.10 16.90
N GLY A 515 20.15 4.88 16.61
CA GLY A 515 19.93 3.83 17.59
C GLY A 515 20.68 2.56 17.19
N THR A 516 21.19 1.86 18.17
CA THR A 516 21.78 0.53 18.03
C THR A 516 21.46 -0.20 19.32
N ALA A 517 20.48 -1.11 19.28
CA ALA A 517 20.12 -1.93 20.42
C ALA A 517 20.60 -3.37 20.24
N ARG A 518 21.03 -4.01 21.33
CA ARG A 518 21.30 -5.46 21.33
C ARG A 518 19.98 -6.20 21.52
N LYS A 519 19.73 -7.21 20.71
CA LYS A 519 18.57 -8.09 20.82
C LYS A 519 18.96 -9.34 21.62
N ASP A 520 18.03 -9.86 22.42
CA ASP A 520 18.19 -11.12 23.17
C ASP A 520 19.43 -11.22 24.07
N TYR A 521 19.92 -10.09 24.56
CA TYR A 521 21.13 -10.03 25.41
C TYR A 521 21.00 -10.74 26.77
N ALA A 522 19.78 -11.06 27.20
CA ALA A 522 19.50 -11.83 28.40
C ALA A 522 19.61 -13.36 28.20
N ARG A 523 19.75 -13.81 26.94
CA ARG A 523 19.90 -15.23 26.57
C ARG A 523 21.35 -15.54 26.26
N THR A 524 21.91 -16.52 26.95
CA THR A 524 23.28 -16.96 26.74
C THR A 524 23.46 -17.93 25.59
N ASP A 525 22.35 -18.51 25.12
CA ASP A 525 22.30 -19.56 24.08
C ASP A 525 22.02 -19.01 22.66
N THR A 526 21.75 -17.71 22.52
CA THR A 526 21.44 -17.11 21.23
C THR A 526 22.63 -16.34 20.65
N LYS A 527 22.75 -16.38 19.32
CA LYS A 527 23.70 -15.53 18.58
C LYS A 527 23.34 -14.06 18.80
N LEU A 528 24.31 -13.29 19.29
CA LEU A 528 24.14 -11.85 19.52
C LEU A 528 23.73 -11.15 18.22
N SER A 529 22.55 -10.51 18.22
CA SER A 529 22.00 -9.74 17.11
C SER A 529 21.71 -8.29 17.52
N TYR A 530 21.50 -7.42 16.52
CA TYR A 530 21.33 -6.00 16.73
C TYR A 530 20.09 -5.48 16.00
N ILE A 531 19.54 -4.39 16.55
CA ILE A 531 18.52 -3.57 15.91
C ILE A 531 19.18 -2.23 15.59
N SER A 532 19.23 -1.89 14.31
CA SER A 532 19.70 -0.61 13.82
C SER A 532 18.52 0.33 13.60
N SER A 533 18.60 1.56 14.10
CA SER A 533 17.54 2.55 13.89
C SER A 533 18.10 3.95 13.64
N PHE A 534 17.31 4.75 12.93
CA PHE A 534 17.52 6.19 12.77
C PHE A 534 16.15 6.89 12.75
N ALA A 535 15.95 7.86 13.65
CA ALA A 535 14.71 8.64 13.74
C ALA A 535 15.03 10.12 13.72
N GLY A 536 14.24 10.91 13.01
CA GLY A 536 14.47 12.35 12.87
C GLY A 536 13.45 13.06 11.98
N PHE A 537 13.81 14.24 11.50
CA PHE A 537 12.96 15.06 10.63
C PHE A 537 13.79 15.92 9.69
N PHE A 538 13.14 16.45 8.67
CA PHE A 538 13.74 17.34 7.67
C PHE A 538 12.67 18.23 7.02
N PRO A 539 13.05 19.47 6.53
CA PRO A 539 14.29 20.19 6.87
C PRO A 539 14.34 20.54 8.36
N VAL A 540 15.49 21.02 8.86
CA VAL A 540 15.67 21.35 10.30
C VAL A 540 14.96 22.63 10.70
N GLU A 541 15.03 23.63 9.84
CA GLU A 541 14.57 25.00 10.09
C GLU A 541 13.05 25.05 10.17
N ASN A 542 12.37 24.38 9.25
CA ASN A 542 10.91 24.26 9.21
C ASN A 542 10.54 22.80 8.93
N PRO A 543 10.49 21.93 9.94
CA PRO A 543 10.28 20.51 9.74
C PRO A 543 8.97 20.21 9.03
N LYS A 544 9.06 19.62 7.84
CA LYS A 544 7.91 19.22 7.04
C LYS A 544 7.58 17.72 7.19
N TYR A 545 8.62 16.91 7.24
CA TYR A 545 8.48 15.46 7.39
C TYR A 545 9.33 14.93 8.53
N SER A 546 8.77 14.04 9.33
CA SER A 546 9.49 13.17 10.24
C SER A 546 9.60 11.77 9.64
N CYS A 547 10.70 11.07 9.94
CA CYS A 547 10.94 9.73 9.40
C CYS A 547 11.66 8.87 10.44
N ILE A 548 11.30 7.59 10.47
CA ILE A 548 12.02 6.56 11.22
C ILE A 548 12.32 5.37 10.32
N VAL A 549 13.53 4.84 10.49
CA VAL A 549 13.98 3.60 9.83
C VAL A 549 14.44 2.65 10.92
N VAL A 550 13.92 1.43 10.91
CA VAL A 550 14.34 0.36 11.84
C VAL A 550 14.68 -0.88 11.03
N ILE A 551 15.88 -1.44 11.23
CA ILE A 551 16.37 -2.62 10.54
C ILE A 551 16.86 -3.63 11.59
N HIS A 552 16.29 -4.81 11.54
CA HIS A 552 16.54 -5.90 12.48
C HIS A 552 17.53 -6.91 11.92
N GLU A 553 18.44 -7.33 12.77
CA GLU A 553 19.41 -8.42 12.54
C GLU A 553 20.21 -8.24 11.23
N PRO A 554 20.84 -7.06 11.02
CA PRO A 554 21.81 -6.95 9.95
C PRO A 554 23.00 -7.88 10.19
N ASP A 555 23.62 -8.36 9.11
CA ASP A 555 24.83 -9.19 9.21
C ASP A 555 25.96 -8.38 9.86
N ARG A 556 26.41 -8.84 11.03
CA ARG A 556 27.43 -8.16 11.85
C ARG A 556 28.74 -7.95 11.10
N SER A 557 29.09 -8.86 10.19
CA SER A 557 30.32 -8.76 9.39
C SER A 557 30.29 -7.59 8.42
N LEU A 558 29.09 -7.16 8.03
CA LEU A 558 28.87 -6.02 7.12
C LEU A 558 28.63 -4.70 7.86
N GLY A 559 28.19 -4.78 9.13
CA GLY A 559 27.94 -3.62 9.98
C GLY A 559 26.56 -3.67 10.67
N PHE A 560 26.42 -2.93 11.78
CA PHE A 560 25.20 -2.94 12.60
C PHE A 560 24.86 -1.59 13.25
N TYR A 561 25.73 -0.59 13.12
CA TYR A 561 25.45 0.72 13.69
C TYR A 561 24.35 1.49 12.94
N GLY A 562 23.51 2.22 13.69
CA GLY A 562 22.42 3.01 13.13
C GLY A 562 22.85 4.00 12.06
N ALA A 563 24.02 4.62 12.20
CA ALA A 563 24.57 5.54 11.21
C ALA A 563 24.98 4.86 9.88
N ASP A 564 25.27 3.54 9.89
CA ASP A 564 25.71 2.79 8.72
C ASP A 564 24.56 2.08 8.02
N VAL A 565 23.63 1.54 8.81
CA VAL A 565 22.58 0.65 8.31
C VAL A 565 21.29 1.42 8.04
N SER A 566 20.73 2.10 9.05
CA SER A 566 19.42 2.80 8.92
C SER A 566 19.55 4.26 8.45
N GLY A 567 20.64 4.93 8.83
CA GLY A 567 20.89 6.33 8.47
C GLY A 567 20.91 6.61 6.96
N PRO A 568 21.58 5.78 6.12
CA PRO A 568 21.59 5.98 4.67
C PRO A 568 20.20 5.88 4.02
N VAL A 569 19.29 5.05 4.57
CA VAL A 569 17.89 5.00 4.12
C VAL A 569 17.21 6.33 4.38
N PHE A 570 17.31 6.85 5.61
CA PHE A 570 16.76 8.15 5.99
C PHE A 570 17.30 9.28 5.08
N LYS A 571 18.63 9.35 4.92
CA LYS A 571 19.30 10.35 4.07
C LYS A 571 18.82 10.27 2.62
N SER A 572 18.69 9.06 2.06
CA SER A 572 18.22 8.86 0.69
C SER A 572 16.78 9.35 0.50
N ILE A 573 15.91 9.07 1.49
CA ILE A 573 14.51 9.54 1.47
C ILE A 573 14.45 11.05 1.56
N ALA A 574 15.15 11.64 2.54
CA ALA A 574 15.18 13.10 2.74
C ALA A 574 15.70 13.82 1.50
N HIS A 575 16.81 13.34 0.92
CA HIS A 575 17.40 13.93 -0.28
C HIS A 575 16.46 13.85 -1.49
N LYS A 576 15.87 12.67 -1.76
CA LYS A 576 14.97 12.50 -2.91
C LYS A 576 13.68 13.30 -2.77
N ILE A 577 13.12 13.39 -1.57
CA ILE A 577 11.93 14.23 -1.33
C ILE A 577 12.31 15.70 -1.52
N TYR A 578 13.48 16.12 -1.03
CA TYR A 578 13.98 17.49 -1.20
C TYR A 578 14.14 17.82 -2.69
N THR A 579 14.82 17.00 -3.46
CA THR A 579 15.09 17.28 -4.89
C THR A 579 13.85 17.16 -5.78
N ASN A 580 12.86 16.34 -5.40
CA ASN A 580 11.63 16.15 -6.19
C ASN A 580 10.48 17.07 -5.76
N SER A 581 10.61 17.83 -4.66
CA SER A 581 9.53 18.68 -4.22
C SER A 581 9.67 20.08 -4.82
N LEU A 582 8.80 20.41 -5.76
CA LEU A 582 8.58 21.76 -6.29
C LEU A 582 8.22 22.81 -5.22
N LEU A 583 7.92 22.39 -3.99
CA LEU A 583 7.53 23.25 -2.86
C LEU A 583 8.69 23.68 -1.97
N ILE A 584 9.90 23.19 -2.22
CA ILE A 584 11.11 23.60 -1.46
C ILE A 584 11.81 24.77 -2.16
N ASP A 585 11.50 24.97 -3.42
CA ASP A 585 11.90 26.18 -4.17
C ASP A 585 10.88 27.33 -4.00
N THR A 586 10.46 27.64 -2.79
CA THR A 586 10.19 29.01 -2.45
C THR A 586 11.56 29.67 -2.21
N VAL A 587 12.31 29.77 -3.29
CA VAL A 587 13.41 30.69 -3.38
C VAL A 587 12.78 32.07 -3.19
N GLU A 588 13.05 32.70 -2.06
CA GLU A 588 12.73 34.12 -1.84
C GLU A 588 13.46 35.03 -2.83
N ASP A 589 14.17 34.50 -3.81
CA ASP A 589 14.90 35.13 -4.89
C ASP A 589 14.48 34.63 -6.27
N VAL A 590 13.19 34.63 -6.61
CA VAL A 590 12.71 34.44 -8.01
C VAL A 590 12.75 35.81 -8.78
N ASP A 591 13.41 36.81 -8.28
CA ASP A 591 13.60 38.05 -9.05
C ASP A 591 14.74 38.02 -10.08
N ARG A 592 15.32 36.85 -10.32
CA ARG A 592 16.24 36.64 -11.44
C ARG A 592 15.87 35.41 -12.25
N VAL A 593 14.70 35.40 -12.88
CA VAL A 593 14.60 34.77 -14.22
C VAL A 593 15.67 35.49 -15.03
N SER A 594 16.77 34.78 -15.34
CA SER A 594 17.87 35.40 -16.07
C SER A 594 17.27 36.01 -17.34
N GLU A 595 17.57 37.25 -17.64
CA GLU A 595 17.17 37.94 -18.90
C GLU A 595 17.44 37.08 -20.11
N THR A 596 18.43 36.17 -20.04
CA THR A 596 18.75 35.16 -21.06
C THR A 596 17.64 34.16 -21.32
N THR A 597 16.85 33.73 -20.32
CA THR A 597 15.78 32.74 -20.52
C THR A 597 14.54 33.38 -21.15
N THR A 598 14.22 34.62 -20.77
CA THR A 598 13.12 35.40 -21.37
C THR A 598 13.45 35.76 -22.82
N HIS A 599 14.67 36.15 -23.09
CA HIS A 599 15.14 36.44 -24.47
C HIS A 599 15.06 35.21 -25.38
N ASN A 600 15.37 34.01 -24.90
CA ASN A 600 15.25 32.78 -25.67
C ASN A 600 13.80 32.45 -26.05
N TYR A 601 12.83 32.74 -25.20
CA TYR A 601 11.42 32.53 -25.52
C TYR A 601 10.87 33.58 -26.49
N GLU A 602 11.26 34.85 -26.37
CA GLU A 602 10.89 35.91 -27.29
C GLU A 602 11.47 35.65 -28.69
N ASP A 603 12.72 35.24 -28.80
CA ASP A 603 13.36 34.81 -30.04
C ASP A 603 12.68 33.59 -30.66
N TYR A 604 12.22 32.64 -29.85
CA TYR A 604 11.47 31.48 -30.31
C TYR A 604 10.13 31.90 -30.94
N TYR A 605 9.36 32.74 -30.26
CA TYR A 605 8.06 33.21 -30.78
C TYR A 605 8.22 34.14 -31.99
N ALA A 606 9.26 34.94 -32.05
CA ALA A 606 9.58 35.76 -33.18
C ALA A 606 9.96 34.90 -34.42
N LYS A 607 10.74 33.84 -34.21
CA LYS A 607 11.05 32.85 -35.27
C LYS A 607 9.80 32.11 -35.73
N ALA A 608 8.95 31.63 -34.81
CA ALA A 608 7.70 30.95 -35.13
C ALA A 608 6.72 31.84 -35.92
N ALA A 609 6.66 33.12 -35.62
CA ALA A 609 5.84 34.09 -36.34
C ALA A 609 6.38 34.42 -37.75
N LYS A 610 7.71 34.44 -37.90
CA LYS A 610 8.40 34.78 -39.16
C LYS A 610 8.36 33.66 -40.22
N TYR A 611 8.38 32.38 -39.78
CA TYR A 611 8.54 31.22 -40.68
C TYR A 611 7.23 30.44 -40.92
N LYS A 612 6.10 31.14 -41.23
CA LYS A 612 4.82 30.45 -41.54
C LYS A 612 4.82 29.60 -42.80
N THR A 613 5.69 29.92 -43.78
CA THR A 613 5.69 29.29 -45.12
C THR A 613 7.07 28.91 -45.62
N VAL A 614 8.11 29.15 -44.85
CA VAL A 614 9.52 28.93 -45.24
C VAL A 614 10.23 28.14 -44.14
N MET A 615 11.08 27.18 -44.51
CA MET A 615 11.80 26.32 -43.59
C MET A 615 12.85 27.10 -42.79
N PRO A 616 12.83 27.11 -41.46
CA PRO A 616 13.86 27.73 -40.65
C PRO A 616 15.18 26.93 -40.64
N ASP A 617 16.27 27.60 -40.28
CA ASP A 617 17.52 26.92 -39.94
C ASP A 617 17.45 26.36 -38.50
N LEU A 618 17.51 25.05 -38.39
CA LEU A 618 17.39 24.35 -37.11
C LEU A 618 18.70 23.75 -36.62
N LYS A 619 19.79 23.90 -37.40
CA LYS A 619 21.09 23.36 -36.99
C LYS A 619 21.55 23.96 -35.66
N GLY A 620 21.88 23.10 -34.70
CA GLY A 620 22.27 23.48 -33.35
C GLY A 620 21.11 23.74 -32.38
N VAL A 621 19.85 23.72 -32.84
CA VAL A 621 18.65 23.84 -31.99
C VAL A 621 18.42 22.52 -31.26
N ASN A 622 17.94 22.59 -30.03
CA ASN A 622 17.55 21.39 -29.29
C ASN A 622 16.41 20.65 -30.02
N ALA A 623 16.47 19.32 -30.09
CA ALA A 623 15.49 18.49 -30.80
C ALA A 623 14.04 18.81 -30.37
N MET A 624 13.77 19.00 -29.08
CA MET A 624 12.42 19.31 -28.57
C MET A 624 11.89 20.65 -29.08
N ASP A 625 12.76 21.68 -29.11
CA ASP A 625 12.40 23.02 -29.58
C ASP A 625 12.19 23.04 -31.09
N ALA A 626 13.01 22.29 -31.85
CA ALA A 626 12.88 22.13 -33.28
C ALA A 626 11.57 21.39 -33.66
N ILE A 627 11.20 20.35 -32.94
CA ILE A 627 9.94 19.61 -33.14
C ILE A 627 8.75 20.56 -32.90
N ALA A 628 8.73 21.25 -31.76
CA ALA A 628 7.63 22.14 -31.39
C ALA A 628 7.46 23.28 -32.44
N LEU A 629 8.56 23.84 -32.93
CA LEU A 629 8.53 24.88 -33.95
C LEU A 629 7.92 24.35 -35.27
N LEU A 630 8.38 23.21 -35.77
CA LEU A 630 7.91 22.65 -37.05
C LEU A 630 6.45 22.14 -36.96
N GLU A 631 6.04 21.55 -35.87
CA GLU A 631 4.66 21.12 -35.68
C GLU A 631 3.69 22.32 -35.58
N ASN A 632 4.09 23.41 -34.94
CA ASN A 632 3.35 24.67 -34.93
C ASN A 632 3.24 25.31 -36.32
N MET A 633 4.17 25.02 -37.20
CA MET A 633 4.09 25.41 -38.61
C MET A 633 3.21 24.47 -39.47
N GLY A 634 2.63 23.42 -38.84
CA GLY A 634 1.78 22.44 -39.50
C GLY A 634 2.52 21.38 -40.32
N LEU A 635 3.78 21.10 -39.96
CA LEU A 635 4.62 20.09 -40.60
C LEU A 635 4.60 18.79 -39.76
N ARG A 636 4.98 17.68 -40.39
CA ARG A 636 5.19 16.41 -39.70
C ARG A 636 6.67 16.18 -39.47
N VAL A 637 7.06 15.93 -38.25
CA VAL A 637 8.47 15.78 -37.89
C VAL A 637 8.80 14.32 -37.58
N ARG A 638 9.93 13.86 -38.13
CA ARG A 638 10.53 12.57 -37.79
C ARG A 638 11.95 12.82 -37.30
N VAL A 639 12.25 12.33 -36.09
CA VAL A 639 13.56 12.53 -35.45
C VAL A 639 14.35 11.24 -35.45
N LEU A 640 15.62 11.34 -35.81
CA LEU A 640 16.60 10.27 -35.75
C LEU A 640 17.73 10.70 -34.80
N GLY A 641 17.95 9.96 -33.71
CA GLY A 641 18.93 10.29 -32.68
C GLY A 641 18.38 11.16 -31.56
N GLN A 642 19.25 11.68 -30.70
CA GLN A 642 18.92 12.51 -29.52
C GLN A 642 19.89 13.70 -29.42
N GLY A 643 19.50 14.78 -28.73
CA GLY A 643 20.32 15.95 -28.52
C GLY A 643 19.96 17.12 -29.40
N LYS A 644 20.96 17.76 -30.02
CA LYS A 644 20.76 18.91 -30.90
C LYS A 644 20.64 18.50 -32.38
N VAL A 645 19.91 19.26 -33.16
CA VAL A 645 19.79 19.03 -34.61
C VAL A 645 21.15 19.26 -35.27
N VAL A 646 21.67 18.24 -35.92
CA VAL A 646 22.91 18.25 -36.69
C VAL A 646 22.60 18.52 -38.15
N GLU A 647 21.50 17.91 -38.67
CA GLU A 647 21.08 18.02 -40.06
C GLU A 647 19.55 17.98 -40.18
N GLN A 648 18.99 18.67 -41.15
CA GLN A 648 17.57 18.69 -41.49
C GLN A 648 17.34 18.32 -42.96
N SER A 649 16.32 17.50 -43.23
CA SER A 649 16.05 16.97 -44.59
C SER A 649 15.53 18.01 -45.59
N VAL A 650 14.98 19.12 -45.11
CA VAL A 650 14.50 20.25 -45.91
C VAL A 650 15.44 21.41 -45.65
N LEU A 651 16.05 21.96 -46.69
CA LEU A 651 17.00 23.07 -46.58
C LEU A 651 16.31 24.33 -46.05
N LYS A 652 17.06 25.13 -45.27
CA LYS A 652 16.57 26.43 -44.80
C LYS A 652 16.12 27.29 -46.01
N ASP A 653 15.19 28.20 -45.75
CA ASP A 653 14.62 29.14 -46.74
C ASP A 653 13.80 28.47 -47.86
N THR A 654 13.62 27.15 -47.86
CA THR A 654 12.76 26.43 -48.80
C THR A 654 11.30 26.68 -48.48
N ARG A 655 10.46 26.99 -49.48
CA ARG A 655 8.99 27.06 -49.29
C ARG A 655 8.44 25.69 -48.94
N ILE A 656 7.65 25.66 -47.87
CA ILE A 656 7.05 24.45 -47.31
C ILE A 656 5.53 24.47 -47.44
N ALA A 657 4.96 23.30 -47.72
CA ALA A 657 3.51 23.09 -47.70
C ALA A 657 3.08 22.43 -46.39
N ARG A 658 1.84 22.65 -45.97
CA ARG A 658 1.26 22.04 -44.78
C ARG A 658 1.32 20.52 -44.91
N ASN A 659 1.64 19.81 -43.80
CA ASN A 659 1.86 18.36 -43.72
C ASN A 659 3.14 17.82 -44.44
N THR A 660 4.06 18.68 -44.93
CA THR A 660 5.37 18.22 -45.38
C THR A 660 6.09 17.47 -44.24
N VAL A 661 6.70 16.32 -44.57
CA VAL A 661 7.48 15.54 -43.62
C VAL A 661 8.92 16.05 -43.58
N VAL A 662 9.36 16.45 -42.39
CA VAL A 662 10.76 16.89 -42.17
C VAL A 662 11.45 15.85 -41.28
N VAL A 663 12.60 15.37 -41.72
CA VAL A 663 13.45 14.48 -40.93
C VAL A 663 14.58 15.30 -40.32
N LEU A 664 14.72 15.21 -38.99
CA LEU A 664 15.79 15.83 -38.22
C LEU A 664 16.76 14.75 -37.75
N GLN A 665 18.04 14.88 -38.12
CA GLN A 665 19.10 14.09 -37.51
C GLN A 665 19.65 14.85 -36.31
N CYS A 666 19.64 14.20 -35.15
CA CYS A 666 20.07 14.78 -33.87
C CYS A 666 21.28 14.01 -33.33
N GLY A 667 22.20 14.74 -32.70
CA GLY A 667 23.42 14.19 -32.10
C GLY A 667 24.14 15.24 -31.26
N GLU A 668 25.30 14.87 -30.73
CA GLU A 668 26.25 15.84 -30.15
C GLU A 668 26.93 16.58 -31.29
N LEU A 669 26.88 17.91 -31.26
CA LEU A 669 27.68 18.72 -32.21
C LEU A 669 29.15 18.49 -31.85
N ALA A 670 29.93 17.91 -32.78
CA ALA A 670 31.37 17.92 -32.64
C ALA A 670 31.83 19.40 -32.61
N ASN A 671 32.52 19.78 -31.53
CA ASN A 671 33.12 21.10 -31.33
C ASN A 671 34.12 21.41 -32.45
#